data_e6a2ca4e9456f6fcca9318100d46c68c
#
_entry.id   e6a2ca4e9456f6fcca9318100d46c68c
#
_cell.length_a   1.000
_cell.length_b   1.000
_cell.length_c   1.000
_cell.angle_alpha   90.00
_cell.angle_beta   90.00
_cell.angle_gamma   90.00
#
_symmetry.space_group_name_H-M   'P 1'
#
loop_
_entity.id
_entity.type
_entity.pdbx_description
1 polymer ?
#
loop_
_entity_poly.entity_id
_entity_poly.type
_entity_poly.pdbx_seq_one_letter_code
_entity_poly.pdbx_strand_id
1 'polypeptide(L)'
;MFAQVIVDIANSGVDRLFTYRAEDNIILGQRVLVPFGSGNKPIEGYVLGISESYEGNIALKSIIRPLEPYSVLTHEQIRLAYWIKQSYNCLLVDALRLMIPAQLRGGRVKEKRVRTVKLADGVDPQLIRAGMLKKDGSPKSPKQKEVFDLLSESNAEMSTADICAFIPGASSAIKALIDKGYITEAGRETYRDPYAGRIPPRTMPLTLSAAQADVLEKISAAMDRREGTMLLHGVTGSGKTEVYMQAIAKVLDEGGSAIVLVPEISLTPQAMDRFRGRFGEQVAVLHSRLSPGERYDEWRRIRLGKARVVLGARSAVFAPLEDIRLIVVDEEHEQSYSSEMTPRYSAIEVAQKRCKLNGGVLLLGSATPSVTSYFRAKRGRYALLELPERINDLPLPKVDIVDMRQEFAAGNTGIFSGRLYHELKACLDRNEQAILFINRRGYSTFVSCRSCGYVFKCDNCDVSMTYHKIDKLMKCHYCGRTKNIPKVCPECGKPHIKFFGVGTQQVEEQLRDSFPGVKSLRMDMDTTQTRNAHYDILSRFSRGDAQVLIGTQMVAKGLDMPNVSLVGIVAADASLHIPDYRSCERAFQLFTQVAGRAGRANGNGRVVIQTYTPDHPAVVLASRHDYKGFYEYEIAQRRAALFPPYALFVRVLFIHEDQAPLCEAEERFAQGLKDAILQALKAQGADERELLFMVWGEAPIKRIDGKYRRQIVLKLARTKHTPKAVDAIYSYSNAHRSEYFCSLELNPGDMF
;
A
#
# COMPACT_ATOMS: atom_id res chain seq x y z
N MET A 1 6.84 25.28 32.98
CA MET A 1 7.32 24.96 31.62
C MET A 1 6.41 25.56 30.57
N PHE A 2 6.89 25.61 29.33
CA PHE A 2 6.14 26.10 28.17
C PHE A 2 6.16 25.02 27.07
N ALA A 3 5.02 24.81 26.41
CA ALA A 3 4.89 23.84 25.33
C ALA A 3 4.56 24.54 24.01
N GLN A 4 5.25 24.15 22.96
CA GLN A 4 4.96 24.55 21.59
C GLN A 4 4.00 23.52 21.00
N VAL A 5 2.77 23.95 20.71
CA VAL A 5 1.67 23.10 20.28
C VAL A 5 1.21 23.49 18.90
N ILE A 6 1.06 22.49 18.01
CA ILE A 6 0.31 22.65 16.77
C ILE A 6 -1.13 22.19 17.00
N VAL A 7 -2.09 23.02 16.63
CA VAL A 7 -3.52 22.67 16.76
C VAL A 7 -3.99 21.79 15.61
N ASP A 8 -4.90 20.84 15.87
CA ASP A 8 -5.42 19.90 14.85
C ASP A 8 -6.46 20.56 13.92
N ILE A 9 -6.05 21.65 13.26
CA ILE A 9 -6.86 22.37 12.25
C ILE A 9 -6.11 22.39 10.94
N ALA A 10 -6.71 21.79 9.88
CA ALA A 10 -6.14 21.80 8.54
C ALA A 10 -6.44 23.12 7.82
N ASN A 11 -5.73 24.17 8.21
CA ASN A 11 -5.82 25.50 7.60
C ASN A 11 -4.44 26.16 7.61
N SER A 12 -4.03 26.69 6.46
CA SER A 12 -2.71 27.32 6.28
C SER A 12 -2.47 28.52 7.21
N GLY A 13 -3.50 29.29 7.54
CA GLY A 13 -3.40 30.44 8.46
C GLY A 13 -3.02 30.08 9.88
N VAL A 14 -3.23 28.83 10.30
CA VAL A 14 -2.94 28.33 11.64
C VAL A 14 -1.94 27.17 11.67
N ASP A 15 -1.33 26.82 10.54
CA ASP A 15 -0.30 25.76 10.44
C ASP A 15 1.05 26.22 10.95
N ARG A 16 1.07 26.65 12.24
CA ARG A 16 2.24 27.11 12.98
C ARG A 16 2.18 26.68 14.45
N LEU A 17 3.29 26.76 15.14
CA LEU A 17 3.36 26.46 16.56
C LEU A 17 2.80 27.63 17.39
N PHE A 18 2.01 27.30 18.40
CA PHE A 18 1.50 28.21 19.40
C PHE A 18 2.07 27.84 20.76
N THR A 19 2.55 28.83 21.52
CA THR A 19 3.12 28.60 22.85
C THR A 19 2.02 28.64 23.92
N TYR A 20 2.01 27.63 24.78
CA TYR A 20 1.11 27.54 25.94
C TYR A 20 1.91 27.32 27.24
N ARG A 21 1.34 27.73 28.36
CA ARG A 21 1.85 27.29 29.68
C ARG A 21 1.54 25.82 29.87
N ALA A 22 2.51 25.05 30.34
CA ALA A 22 2.42 23.62 30.54
C ALA A 22 2.80 23.26 31.99
N GLU A 23 2.11 22.27 32.55
CA GLU A 23 2.51 21.62 33.78
C GLU A 23 3.65 20.63 33.53
N ASP A 24 4.31 20.18 34.60
CA ASP A 24 5.48 19.29 34.49
C ASP A 24 5.16 17.87 33.97
N ASN A 25 3.89 17.50 33.93
CA ASN A 25 3.42 16.23 33.40
C ASN A 25 3.23 16.22 31.88
N ILE A 26 3.41 17.35 31.19
CA ILE A 26 3.32 17.47 29.77
C ILE A 26 4.65 17.06 29.12
N ILE A 27 4.59 16.12 28.19
CA ILE A 27 5.74 15.55 27.49
C ILE A 27 5.70 15.78 25.98
N LEU A 28 6.87 15.76 25.35
CA LEU A 28 7.01 15.92 23.90
C LEU A 28 6.25 14.80 23.15
N GLY A 29 5.57 15.17 22.06
CA GLY A 29 4.77 14.23 21.25
C GLY A 29 3.43 13.85 21.85
N GLN A 30 3.05 14.45 23.01
CA GLN A 30 1.77 14.18 23.65
C GLN A 30 0.63 14.95 22.99
N ARG A 31 -0.56 14.36 22.96
CA ARG A 31 -1.78 15.02 22.50
C ARG A 31 -2.43 15.73 23.68
N VAL A 32 -2.78 16.99 23.47
CA VAL A 32 -3.30 17.88 24.50
C VAL A 32 -4.58 18.57 24.05
N LEU A 33 -5.41 18.98 24.99
CA LEU A 33 -6.54 19.86 24.79
C LEU A 33 -6.11 21.29 25.15
N VAL A 34 -6.25 22.23 24.22
CA VAL A 34 -5.84 23.64 24.41
C VAL A 34 -6.98 24.59 24.07
N PRO A 35 -7.06 25.76 24.77
CA PRO A 35 -8.00 26.81 24.42
C PRO A 35 -7.48 27.58 23.19
N PHE A 36 -8.28 27.68 22.10
CA PHE A 36 -7.88 28.31 20.86
C PHE A 36 -8.84 29.41 20.40
N GLY A 37 -8.30 30.42 19.70
CA GLY A 37 -9.08 31.56 19.20
C GLY A 37 -9.52 32.52 20.30
N SER A 38 -10.28 33.57 19.92
CA SER A 38 -10.80 34.60 20.85
C SER A 38 -11.84 34.02 21.82
N GLY A 39 -12.59 33.01 21.39
CA GLY A 39 -13.61 32.33 22.21
C GLY A 39 -13.11 31.20 23.08
N ASN A 40 -11.81 30.99 23.20
CA ASN A 40 -11.18 29.92 24.01
C ASN A 40 -11.78 28.52 23.76
N LYS A 41 -12.21 28.22 22.53
CA LYS A 41 -12.77 26.92 22.21
C LYS A 41 -11.72 25.82 22.45
N PRO A 42 -12.06 24.75 23.22
CA PRO A 42 -11.17 23.63 23.43
C PRO A 42 -10.91 22.89 22.10
N ILE A 43 -9.65 22.78 21.71
CA ILE A 43 -9.20 22.12 20.47
C ILE A 43 -8.06 21.17 20.80
N GLU A 44 -8.02 20.04 20.10
CA GLU A 44 -6.91 19.10 20.19
C GLU A 44 -5.66 19.67 19.52
N GLY A 45 -4.50 19.38 20.10
CA GLY A 45 -3.20 19.76 19.56
C GLY A 45 -2.13 18.76 19.94
N TYR A 46 -0.96 18.91 19.35
CA TYR A 46 0.19 18.04 19.56
C TYR A 46 1.38 18.86 20.05
N VAL A 47 2.02 18.41 21.11
CA VAL A 47 3.20 19.06 21.70
C VAL A 47 4.42 18.70 20.85
N LEU A 48 4.99 19.68 20.16
CA LEU A 48 6.16 19.51 19.28
C LEU A 48 7.44 20.14 19.81
N GLY A 49 7.36 20.84 20.94
CA GLY A 49 8.52 21.41 21.64
C GLY A 49 8.17 21.74 23.09
N ILE A 50 9.18 21.69 23.95
CA ILE A 50 9.09 22.07 25.38
C ILE A 50 10.26 22.97 25.69
N SER A 51 10.04 24.05 26.48
CA SER A 51 11.08 24.98 26.96
C SER A 51 10.80 25.40 28.39
N GLU A 52 11.85 25.72 29.11
CA GLU A 52 11.75 26.22 30.50
C GLU A 52 11.46 27.71 30.53
N SER A 53 11.87 28.46 29.52
CA SER A 53 11.71 29.92 29.42
C SER A 53 10.87 30.33 28.21
N TYR A 54 10.25 31.51 28.33
CA TYR A 54 9.52 32.18 27.27
C TYR A 54 9.89 33.67 27.23
N GLU A 55 10.44 34.10 26.15
CA GLU A 55 10.95 35.50 25.99
C GLU A 55 9.92 36.47 25.41
N GLY A 56 8.66 36.08 25.23
CA GLY A 56 7.62 36.91 24.64
C GLY A 56 6.84 37.73 25.66
N ASN A 57 6.29 38.89 25.23
CA ASN A 57 5.47 39.79 26.06
C ASN A 57 3.95 39.49 26.01
N ILE A 58 3.53 38.35 25.43
CA ILE A 58 2.11 38.02 25.28
C ILE A 58 1.67 37.13 26.45
N ALA A 59 0.52 37.43 27.04
CA ALA A 59 -0.09 36.56 28.04
C ALA A 59 -0.44 35.20 27.45
N LEU A 60 0.22 34.14 27.90
CA LEU A 60 0.03 32.79 27.39
C LEU A 60 -1.15 32.11 28.08
N LYS A 61 -1.95 31.39 27.26
CA LYS A 61 -2.97 30.47 27.74
C LYS A 61 -2.33 29.19 28.28
N SER A 62 -3.01 28.50 29.18
CA SER A 62 -2.55 27.20 29.71
C SER A 62 -3.16 26.04 28.93
N ILE A 63 -2.44 24.92 28.86
CA ILE A 63 -2.98 23.63 28.40
C ILE A 63 -4.10 23.23 29.36
N ILE A 64 -5.25 22.80 28.84
CA ILE A 64 -6.38 22.38 29.68
C ILE A 64 -6.08 21.02 30.30
N ARG A 65 -5.61 20.05 29.55
CA ARG A 65 -5.18 18.73 30.03
C ARG A 65 -4.51 17.91 28.95
N PRO A 66 -3.69 16.92 29.27
CA PRO A 66 -3.29 15.86 28.34
C PRO A 66 -4.49 14.96 28.02
N LEU A 67 -4.49 14.36 26.84
CA LEU A 67 -5.53 13.42 26.39
C LEU A 67 -5.14 11.97 26.67
N GLU A 68 -3.85 11.65 26.56
CA GLU A 68 -3.26 10.37 26.96
C GLU A 68 -2.12 10.58 27.96
N PRO A 69 -1.83 9.57 28.84
CA PRO A 69 -0.72 9.64 29.80
C PRO A 69 0.65 9.39 29.16
N TYR A 70 0.71 9.13 27.85
CA TYR A 70 1.93 8.84 27.09
C TYR A 70 2.01 9.69 25.82
N SER A 71 3.19 9.79 25.27
CA SER A 71 3.44 10.43 23.97
C SER A 71 2.83 9.61 22.84
N VAL A 72 2.00 10.23 21.98
CA VAL A 72 1.41 9.59 20.80
C VAL A 72 2.34 9.63 19.59
N LEU A 73 3.31 10.54 19.58
CA LEU A 73 4.32 10.69 18.52
C LEU A 73 5.71 10.41 19.09
N THR A 74 6.50 9.62 18.41
CA THR A 74 7.91 9.45 18.74
C THR A 74 8.73 10.69 18.32
N HIS A 75 9.92 10.88 18.88
CA HIS A 75 10.86 11.92 18.44
C HIS A 75 11.17 11.85 16.94
N GLU A 76 11.33 10.62 16.45
CA GLU A 76 11.57 10.37 15.02
C GLU A 76 10.39 10.81 14.17
N GLN A 77 9.16 10.50 14.59
CA GLN A 77 7.94 10.89 13.88
C GLN A 77 7.75 12.40 13.80
N ILE A 78 8.11 13.15 14.84
CA ILE A 78 8.09 14.62 14.78
C ILE A 78 9.05 15.13 13.71
N ARG A 79 10.29 14.62 13.66
CA ARG A 79 11.27 14.99 12.62
C ARG A 79 10.79 14.56 11.23
N LEU A 80 10.14 13.41 11.14
CA LEU A 80 9.55 12.90 9.90
C LEU A 80 8.42 13.79 9.42
N ALA A 81 7.55 14.31 10.30
CA ALA A 81 6.45 15.21 9.93
C ALA A 81 6.96 16.52 9.29
N TYR A 82 8.01 17.11 9.84
CA TYR A 82 8.65 18.29 9.23
C TYR A 82 9.24 17.97 7.85
N TRP A 83 9.88 16.81 7.70
CA TRP A 83 10.41 16.38 6.42
C TRP A 83 9.29 16.14 5.38
N ILE A 84 8.16 15.52 5.79
CA ILE A 84 7.00 15.31 4.91
C ILE A 84 6.42 16.65 4.47
N LYS A 85 6.24 17.61 5.41
CA LYS A 85 5.78 18.97 5.09
C LYS A 85 6.60 19.59 3.98
N GLN A 86 7.93 19.50 4.07
CA GLN A 86 8.85 20.07 3.08
C GLN A 86 8.86 19.28 1.77
N SER A 87 8.93 17.93 1.84
CA SER A 87 9.10 17.09 0.66
C SER A 87 7.85 16.94 -0.20
N TYR A 88 6.66 17.05 0.41
CA TYR A 88 5.37 16.87 -0.28
C TYR A 88 4.48 18.12 -0.27
N ASN A 89 5.04 19.25 0.13
CA ASN A 89 4.37 20.55 0.12
C ASN A 89 2.97 20.53 0.75
N CYS A 90 2.84 19.99 1.96
CA CYS A 90 1.60 19.87 2.71
C CYS A 90 1.64 20.64 4.04
N LEU A 91 0.53 20.73 4.74
CA LEU A 91 0.48 21.29 6.09
C LEU A 91 1.17 20.34 7.08
N LEU A 92 1.78 20.91 8.14
CA LEU A 92 2.40 20.10 9.19
C LEU A 92 1.36 19.23 9.91
N VAL A 93 0.16 19.75 10.12
CA VAL A 93 -0.94 18.99 10.71
C VAL A 93 -1.36 17.82 9.84
N ASP A 94 -1.34 17.95 8.51
CA ASP A 94 -1.67 16.83 7.61
C ASP A 94 -0.59 15.76 7.65
N ALA A 95 0.69 16.14 7.76
CA ALA A 95 1.79 15.20 7.93
C ALA A 95 1.67 14.43 9.27
N LEU A 96 1.32 15.09 10.36
CA LEU A 96 1.09 14.45 11.67
C LEU A 96 -0.10 13.49 11.64
N ARG A 97 -1.17 13.86 10.93
CA ARG A 97 -2.38 13.02 10.76
C ARG A 97 -2.10 11.69 10.06
N LEU A 98 -1.03 11.56 9.28
CA LEU A 98 -0.63 10.28 8.69
C LEU A 98 -0.12 9.28 9.75
N MET A 99 0.44 9.77 10.86
CA MET A 99 1.08 8.98 11.90
C MET A 99 0.13 8.59 13.03
N ILE A 100 -1.00 9.28 13.13
CA ILE A 100 -1.96 9.12 14.23
C ILE A 100 -3.26 8.56 13.66
N PRO A 101 -3.77 7.44 14.20
CA PRO A 101 -5.05 6.89 13.76
C PRO A 101 -6.17 7.92 13.88
N ALA A 102 -7.01 8.02 12.84
CA ALA A 102 -8.15 8.94 12.85
C ALA A 102 -9.12 8.71 14.02
N GLN A 103 -9.11 7.50 14.57
CA GLN A 103 -9.94 7.07 15.70
C GLN A 103 -9.52 7.68 17.05
N LEU A 104 -8.24 8.01 17.20
CA LEU A 104 -7.75 8.75 18.36
C LEU A 104 -8.31 10.18 18.39
N ARG A 105 -8.45 10.79 17.22
CA ARG A 105 -8.93 12.18 17.10
C ARG A 105 -10.41 12.25 17.45
N GLY A 106 -10.79 13.20 18.31
CA GLY A 106 -12.15 13.37 18.81
C GLY A 106 -12.63 12.28 19.77
N GLY A 107 -11.72 11.43 20.31
CA GLY A 107 -12.06 10.42 21.32
C GLY A 107 -13.08 9.36 20.85
N ARG A 108 -13.13 9.08 19.55
CA ARG A 108 -14.17 8.22 18.95
C ARG A 108 -14.06 6.75 19.33
N VAL A 109 -12.88 6.29 19.71
CA VAL A 109 -12.65 4.91 20.16
C VAL A 109 -11.95 4.95 21.51
N LYS A 110 -12.46 4.15 22.45
CA LYS A 110 -11.89 3.96 23.79
C LYS A 110 -11.29 2.56 23.90
N GLU A 111 -10.41 2.41 24.88
CA GLU A 111 -9.87 1.12 25.31
C GLU A 111 -11.01 0.12 25.55
N LYS A 112 -10.83 -1.10 25.06
CA LYS A 112 -11.74 -2.18 25.42
C LYS A 112 -11.40 -2.66 26.81
N ARG A 113 -12.33 -2.52 27.76
CA ARG A 113 -12.18 -3.10 29.08
C ARG A 113 -13.11 -4.28 29.21
N VAL A 114 -12.59 -5.39 29.69
CA VAL A 114 -13.37 -6.55 30.06
C VAL A 114 -13.55 -6.50 31.57
N ARG A 115 -14.79 -6.67 32.00
CA ARG A 115 -15.10 -6.79 33.42
C ARG A 115 -14.45 -8.06 33.96
N THR A 116 -13.62 -7.91 34.96
CA THR A 116 -12.93 -9.01 35.63
C THR A 116 -13.27 -8.96 37.10
N VAL A 117 -13.16 -10.08 37.75
CA VAL A 117 -13.34 -10.19 39.20
C VAL A 117 -12.18 -10.98 39.80
N LYS A 118 -11.76 -10.56 40.99
CA LYS A 118 -10.76 -11.26 41.82
C LYS A 118 -11.29 -11.36 43.24
N LEU A 119 -10.66 -12.19 44.07
CA LEU A 119 -10.93 -12.18 45.51
C LEU A 119 -10.63 -10.79 46.08
N ALA A 120 -11.46 -10.34 46.99
CA ALA A 120 -11.21 -9.06 47.68
C ALA A 120 -9.95 -9.14 48.55
N ASP A 121 -9.17 -8.06 48.61
CA ASP A 121 -7.94 -8.04 49.38
C ASP A 121 -8.25 -8.20 50.87
N GLY A 122 -7.50 -9.06 51.58
CA GLY A 122 -7.71 -9.34 52.99
C GLY A 122 -8.79 -10.36 53.34
N VAL A 123 -9.40 -11.00 52.34
CA VAL A 123 -10.41 -12.05 52.51
C VAL A 123 -9.73 -13.40 52.78
N ASP A 124 -10.14 -14.06 53.90
CA ASP A 124 -9.75 -15.45 54.12
C ASP A 124 -10.72 -16.42 53.37
N PRO A 125 -10.23 -17.14 52.34
CA PRO A 125 -11.05 -18.01 51.54
C PRO A 125 -11.68 -19.16 52.34
N GLN A 126 -10.99 -19.67 53.39
CA GLN A 126 -11.48 -20.78 54.17
C GLN A 126 -12.66 -20.35 55.07
N LEU A 127 -12.56 -19.19 55.67
CA LEU A 127 -13.62 -18.64 56.53
C LEU A 127 -14.91 -18.33 55.75
N ILE A 128 -14.77 -17.78 54.54
CA ILE A 128 -15.92 -17.48 53.68
C ILE A 128 -16.53 -18.75 53.14
N ARG A 129 -15.74 -19.74 52.73
CA ARG A 129 -16.29 -21.06 52.32
C ARG A 129 -17.13 -21.69 53.44
N ALA A 130 -16.67 -21.67 54.69
CA ALA A 130 -17.39 -22.16 55.82
C ALA A 130 -18.75 -21.39 56.00
N GLY A 131 -18.70 -20.06 55.86
CA GLY A 131 -19.88 -19.19 55.95
C GLY A 131 -20.91 -19.38 54.83
N MET A 132 -20.54 -19.97 53.70
CA MET A 132 -21.40 -20.30 52.57
C MET A 132 -22.18 -21.61 52.71
N LEU A 133 -21.88 -22.41 53.75
CA LEU A 133 -22.54 -23.67 54.05
C LEU A 133 -23.66 -23.48 55.04
N LYS A 134 -24.70 -24.33 54.95
CA LYS A 134 -25.77 -24.50 55.98
C LYS A 134 -25.26 -25.45 57.07
N LYS A 135 -26.04 -25.59 58.13
CA LYS A 135 -25.74 -26.49 59.28
C LYS A 135 -25.64 -27.98 58.84
N ASP A 136 -26.28 -28.34 57.73
CA ASP A 136 -26.27 -29.69 57.14
C ASP A 136 -25.10 -29.89 56.17
N GLY A 137 -24.20 -28.93 55.96
CA GLY A 137 -23.08 -28.98 55.06
C GLY A 137 -23.41 -28.63 53.60
N SER A 138 -24.70 -28.42 53.26
CA SER A 138 -25.10 -28.03 51.91
C SER A 138 -24.84 -26.53 51.66
N PRO A 139 -24.52 -26.11 50.40
CA PRO A 139 -24.31 -24.71 50.11
C PRO A 139 -25.57 -23.88 50.21
N LYS A 140 -25.50 -22.70 50.82
CA LYS A 140 -26.59 -21.71 50.92
C LYS A 140 -27.00 -21.22 49.52
N SER A 141 -26.05 -21.10 48.62
CA SER A 141 -26.22 -20.77 47.19
C SER A 141 -25.17 -21.54 46.39
N PRO A 142 -25.55 -22.61 45.68
CA PRO A 142 -24.62 -23.45 44.93
C PRO A 142 -23.76 -22.65 43.94
N LYS A 143 -24.36 -21.78 43.13
CA LYS A 143 -23.65 -20.99 42.14
C LYS A 143 -22.71 -19.97 42.74
N GLN A 144 -23.06 -19.33 43.87
CA GLN A 144 -22.13 -18.41 44.55
C GLN A 144 -20.90 -19.17 45.07
N LYS A 145 -21.10 -20.38 45.58
CA LYS A 145 -20.01 -21.22 46.06
C LYS A 145 -19.11 -21.64 44.91
N GLU A 146 -19.66 -22.13 43.80
CA GLU A 146 -18.90 -22.52 42.61
C GLU A 146 -18.06 -21.38 42.07
N VAL A 147 -18.60 -20.16 41.92
CA VAL A 147 -17.86 -18.97 41.48
C VAL A 147 -16.75 -18.62 42.45
N PHE A 148 -17.03 -18.66 43.77
CA PHE A 148 -16.04 -18.34 44.79
C PHE A 148 -14.91 -19.36 44.85
N ASP A 149 -15.23 -20.66 44.73
CA ASP A 149 -14.26 -21.74 44.71
C ASP A 149 -13.35 -21.62 43.48
N LEU A 150 -13.94 -21.38 42.29
CA LEU A 150 -13.18 -21.17 41.06
C LEU A 150 -12.16 -20.04 41.20
N LEU A 151 -12.57 -18.89 41.75
CA LEU A 151 -11.67 -17.75 41.99
C LEU A 151 -10.62 -18.02 43.06
N SER A 152 -11.00 -18.79 44.11
CA SER A 152 -10.08 -19.15 45.20
C SER A 152 -9.01 -20.14 44.74
N GLU A 153 -9.37 -21.09 43.87
CA GLU A 153 -8.46 -22.11 43.34
C GLU A 153 -7.53 -21.53 42.28
N SER A 154 -8.03 -20.66 41.43
CA SER A 154 -7.20 -19.97 40.43
C SER A 154 -6.24 -18.96 41.04
N ASN A 155 -6.60 -18.40 42.18
CA ASN A 155 -5.92 -17.25 42.85
C ASN A 155 -5.54 -16.13 41.86
N ALA A 156 -6.34 -15.96 40.80
CA ALA A 156 -6.11 -15.04 39.70
C ALA A 156 -7.36 -14.24 39.38
N GLU A 157 -7.15 -13.09 38.75
CA GLU A 157 -8.20 -12.30 38.19
C GLU A 157 -8.81 -12.98 36.94
N MET A 158 -10.12 -13.22 36.94
CA MET A 158 -10.84 -13.87 35.85
C MET A 158 -11.89 -12.96 35.22
N SER A 159 -12.10 -13.09 33.89
CA SER A 159 -13.18 -12.33 33.25
C SER A 159 -14.55 -12.87 33.64
N THR A 160 -15.52 -11.96 33.82
CA THR A 160 -16.91 -12.37 34.09
C THR A 160 -17.51 -13.21 32.97
N ALA A 161 -17.04 -13.03 31.72
CA ALA A 161 -17.44 -13.83 30.57
C ALA A 161 -16.91 -15.26 30.65
N ASP A 162 -15.64 -15.45 31.00
CA ASP A 162 -15.03 -16.78 31.18
C ASP A 162 -15.69 -17.54 32.30
N ILE A 163 -15.94 -16.86 33.45
CA ILE A 163 -16.67 -17.47 34.57
C ILE A 163 -18.06 -17.93 34.15
N CYS A 164 -18.79 -17.10 33.38
CA CYS A 164 -20.11 -17.46 32.87
C CYS A 164 -20.08 -18.58 31.80
N ALA A 165 -18.95 -18.75 31.08
CA ALA A 165 -18.74 -19.88 30.17
C ALA A 165 -18.51 -21.19 30.94
N PHE A 166 -17.75 -21.14 32.05
CA PHE A 166 -17.55 -22.30 32.93
C PHE A 166 -18.77 -22.63 33.78
N ILE A 167 -19.45 -21.60 34.30
CA ILE A 167 -20.61 -21.73 35.20
C ILE A 167 -21.83 -21.02 34.58
N PRO A 168 -22.66 -21.70 33.81
CA PRO A 168 -23.84 -21.09 33.17
C PRO A 168 -24.75 -20.38 34.13
N GLY A 169 -25.05 -19.11 33.88
CA GLY A 169 -25.90 -18.27 34.71
C GLY A 169 -25.21 -17.69 35.98
N ALA A 170 -23.87 -17.63 36.01
CA ALA A 170 -23.09 -17.08 37.14
C ALA A 170 -23.25 -15.57 37.35
N SER A 171 -23.79 -14.81 36.40
CA SER A 171 -23.84 -13.33 36.44
C SER A 171 -24.51 -12.79 37.74
N SER A 172 -25.60 -13.39 38.18
CA SER A 172 -26.29 -13.02 39.42
C SER A 172 -25.49 -13.40 40.67
N ALA A 173 -24.79 -14.53 40.63
CA ALA A 173 -23.90 -14.99 41.70
C ALA A 173 -22.67 -14.07 41.86
N ILE A 174 -22.05 -13.64 40.75
CA ILE A 174 -20.97 -12.68 40.72
C ILE A 174 -21.40 -11.36 41.36
N LYS A 175 -22.56 -10.82 40.95
CA LYS A 175 -23.10 -9.58 41.54
C LYS A 175 -23.28 -9.70 43.04
N ALA A 176 -23.91 -10.79 43.50
CA ALA A 176 -24.14 -11.03 44.92
C ALA A 176 -22.86 -11.21 45.75
N LEU A 177 -21.80 -11.75 45.16
CA LEU A 177 -20.47 -11.86 45.81
C LEU A 177 -19.75 -10.52 45.88
N ILE A 178 -19.95 -9.65 44.89
CA ILE A 178 -19.44 -8.27 44.91
C ILE A 178 -20.17 -7.46 46.02
N ASP A 179 -21.49 -7.54 46.06
CA ASP A 179 -22.33 -6.84 47.04
C ASP A 179 -21.98 -7.27 48.48
N LYS A 180 -21.54 -8.52 48.65
CA LYS A 180 -21.07 -9.04 49.96
C LYS A 180 -19.59 -8.68 50.28
N GLY A 181 -18.88 -8.07 49.35
CA GLY A 181 -17.47 -7.72 49.53
C GLY A 181 -16.49 -8.93 49.52
N TYR A 182 -16.91 -10.09 49.01
CA TYR A 182 -16.10 -11.29 48.94
C TYR A 182 -15.19 -11.29 47.71
N ILE A 183 -15.64 -10.65 46.64
CA ILE A 183 -14.88 -10.42 45.45
C ILE A 183 -14.96 -8.94 45.04
N THR A 184 -13.92 -8.46 44.40
CA THR A 184 -13.87 -7.10 43.86
C THR A 184 -13.93 -7.11 42.35
N GLU A 185 -14.71 -6.17 41.80
CA GLU A 185 -14.74 -5.92 40.37
C GLU A 185 -13.52 -5.10 39.97
N ALA A 186 -12.82 -5.55 38.96
CA ALA A 186 -11.75 -4.83 38.31
C ALA A 186 -12.05 -4.75 36.81
N GLY A 187 -11.44 -3.83 36.12
CA GLY A 187 -11.57 -3.73 34.66
C GLY A 187 -10.20 -3.99 34.04
N ARG A 188 -10.02 -5.16 33.48
CA ARG A 188 -8.79 -5.48 32.76
C ARG A 188 -8.89 -4.94 31.33
N GLU A 189 -7.91 -4.16 30.95
CA GLU A 189 -7.74 -3.75 29.56
C GLU A 189 -7.45 -4.97 28.67
N THR A 190 -8.17 -5.07 27.54
CA THR A 190 -7.93 -6.10 26.55
C THR A 190 -7.85 -5.48 25.15
N TYR A 191 -7.05 -6.08 24.28
CA TYR A 191 -6.93 -5.67 22.89
C TYR A 191 -7.92 -6.44 22.03
N ARG A 192 -8.54 -5.75 21.04
CA ARG A 192 -9.33 -6.39 19.99
C ARG A 192 -8.33 -7.03 19.03
N ASP A 193 -8.15 -8.35 19.13
CA ASP A 193 -7.34 -9.08 18.15
C ASP A 193 -8.18 -9.28 16.87
N PRO A 194 -7.76 -8.70 15.73
CA PRO A 194 -8.47 -8.88 14.46
C PRO A 194 -8.47 -10.33 13.96
N TYR A 195 -7.67 -11.19 14.58
CA TYR A 195 -7.50 -12.61 14.25
C TYR A 195 -7.81 -13.52 15.44
N ALA A 196 -8.63 -13.04 16.39
CA ALA A 196 -9.06 -13.82 17.55
C ALA A 196 -9.67 -15.17 17.12
N GLY A 197 -9.21 -16.26 17.76
CA GLY A 197 -9.61 -17.62 17.43
C GLY A 197 -8.82 -18.27 16.28
N ARG A 198 -7.88 -17.57 15.64
CA ARG A 198 -6.98 -18.11 14.63
C ARG A 198 -5.54 -18.07 15.14
N ILE A 199 -5.13 -19.15 15.75
CA ILE A 199 -3.75 -19.34 16.22
C ILE A 199 -3.00 -20.11 15.13
N PRO A 200 -2.12 -19.47 14.36
CA PRO A 200 -1.33 -20.19 13.36
C PRO A 200 -0.33 -21.13 14.05
N PRO A 201 -0.03 -22.28 13.44
CA PRO A 201 0.99 -23.17 13.97
C PRO A 201 2.33 -22.44 14.03
N ARG A 202 3.12 -22.72 15.08
CA ARG A 202 4.48 -22.18 15.18
C ARG A 202 5.33 -22.71 14.04
N THR A 203 6.09 -21.83 13.41
CA THR A 203 7.00 -22.19 12.31
C THR A 203 8.45 -21.95 12.72
N MET A 204 9.33 -22.87 12.30
CA MET A 204 10.77 -22.75 12.50
C MET A 204 11.42 -22.11 11.27
N PRO A 205 12.62 -21.50 11.41
CA PRO A 205 13.41 -21.06 10.28
C PRO A 205 13.69 -22.22 9.31
N LEU A 206 13.51 -21.96 8.02
CA LEU A 206 13.86 -22.90 6.97
C LEU A 206 15.37 -22.85 6.72
N THR A 207 15.94 -23.97 6.31
CA THR A 207 17.33 -24.01 5.84
C THR A 207 17.46 -23.18 4.56
N LEU A 208 18.37 -22.23 4.57
CA LEU A 208 18.62 -21.36 3.41
C LEU A 208 19.49 -22.07 2.37
N SER A 209 19.25 -21.80 1.10
CA SER A 209 20.20 -22.13 0.04
C SER A 209 21.47 -21.28 0.19
N ALA A 210 22.55 -21.68 -0.47
CA ALA A 210 23.82 -20.92 -0.44
C ALA A 210 23.61 -19.45 -0.89
N ALA A 211 22.83 -19.21 -1.95
CA ALA A 211 22.52 -17.88 -2.43
C ALA A 211 21.68 -17.06 -1.42
N GLN A 212 20.71 -17.68 -0.75
CA GLN A 212 19.93 -17.03 0.30
C GLN A 212 20.76 -16.69 1.52
N ALA A 213 21.69 -17.58 1.91
CA ALA A 213 22.62 -17.37 3.03
C ALA A 213 23.57 -16.20 2.75
N ASP A 214 24.17 -16.12 1.56
CA ASP A 214 25.00 -14.99 1.13
C ASP A 214 24.23 -13.65 1.16
N VAL A 215 23.01 -13.66 0.65
CA VAL A 215 22.12 -12.48 0.70
C VAL A 215 21.83 -12.06 2.15
N LEU A 216 21.51 -13.01 3.03
CA LEU A 216 21.24 -12.74 4.44
C LEU A 216 22.46 -12.19 5.16
N GLU A 217 23.65 -12.72 4.87
CA GLU A 217 24.91 -12.23 5.43
C GLU A 217 25.14 -10.76 5.03
N LYS A 218 24.96 -10.42 3.76
CA LYS A 218 25.09 -9.02 3.27
C LYS A 218 24.08 -8.09 3.91
N ILE A 219 22.83 -8.53 4.11
CA ILE A 219 21.79 -7.75 4.82
C ILE A 219 22.22 -7.56 6.28
N SER A 220 22.68 -8.63 6.94
CA SER A 220 23.15 -8.61 8.33
C SER A 220 24.32 -7.64 8.51
N ALA A 221 25.31 -7.68 7.62
CA ALA A 221 26.43 -6.75 7.66
C ALA A 221 26.02 -5.27 7.45
N ALA A 222 24.97 -5.01 6.66
CA ALA A 222 24.43 -3.65 6.52
C ALA A 222 23.68 -3.20 7.80
N MET A 223 22.93 -4.11 8.44
CA MET A 223 22.27 -3.82 9.72
C MET A 223 23.28 -3.53 10.83
N ASP A 224 24.40 -4.26 10.89
CA ASP A 224 25.47 -4.03 11.85
C ASP A 224 26.11 -2.64 11.66
N ARG A 225 26.27 -2.19 10.41
CA ARG A 225 26.73 -0.82 10.07
C ARG A 225 25.64 0.25 10.29
N ARG A 226 24.40 -0.16 10.49
CA ARG A 226 23.23 0.71 10.67
C ARG A 226 22.97 1.67 9.50
N GLU A 227 23.25 1.25 8.29
CA GLU A 227 23.03 2.07 7.09
C GLU A 227 22.85 1.22 5.83
N GLY A 228 22.15 1.79 4.86
CA GLY A 228 22.06 1.27 3.50
C GLY A 228 20.63 1.15 2.99
N THR A 229 20.57 1.17 1.66
CA THR A 229 19.38 0.75 0.90
C THR A 229 19.82 -0.38 -0.02
N MET A 230 19.12 -1.49 0.03
CA MET A 230 19.41 -2.70 -0.72
C MET A 230 18.23 -3.06 -1.61
N LEU A 231 18.53 -3.53 -2.82
CA LEU A 231 17.53 -4.05 -3.76
C LEU A 231 17.73 -5.55 -3.91
N LEU A 232 16.80 -6.34 -3.41
CA LEU A 232 16.78 -7.78 -3.58
C LEU A 232 15.96 -8.15 -4.83
N HIS A 233 16.65 -8.43 -5.91
CA HIS A 233 16.09 -8.93 -7.15
C HIS A 233 16.09 -10.46 -7.10
N GLY A 234 14.94 -11.06 -6.88
CA GLY A 234 14.83 -12.52 -6.83
C GLY A 234 13.61 -13.00 -7.59
N VAL A 235 13.78 -14.00 -8.44
CA VAL A 235 12.69 -14.57 -9.25
C VAL A 235 11.49 -14.99 -8.38
N THR A 236 10.31 -15.12 -8.99
CA THR A 236 9.13 -15.61 -8.28
C THR A 236 9.37 -17.02 -7.74
N GLY A 237 9.21 -17.22 -6.43
CA GLY A 237 9.48 -18.51 -5.78
C GLY A 237 10.94 -18.70 -5.35
N SER A 238 11.79 -17.67 -5.36
CA SER A 238 13.19 -17.72 -4.87
C SER A 238 13.31 -17.67 -3.34
N GLY A 239 12.21 -17.59 -2.59
CA GLY A 239 12.23 -17.59 -1.13
C GLY A 239 12.59 -16.28 -0.46
N LYS A 240 12.43 -15.14 -1.13
CA LYS A 240 12.64 -13.79 -0.56
C LYS A 240 12.02 -13.60 0.83
N THR A 241 10.80 -14.10 1.01
CA THR A 241 10.08 -13.98 2.29
C THR A 241 10.80 -14.65 3.46
N GLU A 242 11.43 -15.81 3.23
CA GLU A 242 12.21 -16.48 4.29
C GLU A 242 13.46 -15.67 4.66
N VAL A 243 14.14 -15.08 3.67
CA VAL A 243 15.28 -14.17 3.92
C VAL A 243 14.82 -12.97 4.76
N TYR A 244 13.65 -12.38 4.45
CA TYR A 244 13.09 -11.29 5.26
C TYR A 244 12.82 -11.74 6.69
N MET A 245 12.18 -12.90 6.89
CA MET A 245 11.86 -13.41 8.23
C MET A 245 13.12 -13.69 9.06
N GLN A 246 14.18 -14.22 8.46
CA GLN A 246 15.42 -14.46 9.19
C GLN A 246 16.17 -13.17 9.50
N ALA A 247 16.15 -12.17 8.61
CA ALA A 247 16.68 -10.83 8.90
C ALA A 247 15.90 -10.15 10.04
N ILE A 248 14.57 -10.29 10.07
CA ILE A 248 13.71 -9.77 11.15
C ILE A 248 14.01 -10.49 12.48
N ALA A 249 14.24 -11.79 12.47
CA ALA A 249 14.61 -12.54 13.67
C ALA A 249 15.88 -11.95 14.32
N LYS A 250 16.93 -11.69 13.53
CA LYS A 250 18.14 -11.02 14.01
C LYS A 250 17.85 -9.66 14.64
N VAL A 251 17.00 -8.83 14.00
CA VAL A 251 16.59 -7.51 14.54
C VAL A 251 15.92 -7.64 15.91
N LEU A 252 15.04 -8.64 16.07
CA LEU A 252 14.32 -8.88 17.32
C LEU A 252 15.24 -9.38 18.44
N ASP A 253 16.17 -10.28 18.10
CA ASP A 253 17.15 -10.83 19.04
C ASP A 253 18.06 -9.73 19.59
N GLU A 254 18.37 -8.74 18.77
CA GLU A 254 19.15 -7.56 19.15
C GLU A 254 18.33 -6.44 19.82
N GLY A 255 17.04 -6.68 20.09
CA GLY A 255 16.16 -5.72 20.77
C GLY A 255 15.55 -4.63 19.89
N GLY A 256 15.82 -4.63 18.58
CA GLY A 256 15.30 -3.64 17.62
C GLY A 256 13.89 -3.94 17.13
N SER A 257 13.43 -3.11 16.20
CA SER A 257 12.10 -3.21 15.57
C SER A 257 12.18 -3.26 14.05
N ALA A 258 11.15 -3.87 13.41
CA ALA A 258 11.08 -3.99 11.97
C ALA A 258 9.70 -3.62 11.41
N ILE A 259 9.67 -3.08 10.19
CA ILE A 259 8.45 -2.83 9.41
C ILE A 259 8.52 -3.66 8.13
N VAL A 260 7.44 -4.35 7.80
CA VAL A 260 7.28 -5.07 6.54
C VAL A 260 6.10 -4.47 5.79
N LEU A 261 6.39 -3.82 4.69
CA LEU A 261 5.36 -3.30 3.78
C LEU A 261 5.09 -4.32 2.69
N VAL A 262 3.83 -4.65 2.51
CA VAL A 262 3.35 -5.52 1.44
C VAL A 262 2.18 -4.83 0.72
N PRO A 263 1.96 -5.10 -0.58
CA PRO A 263 0.76 -4.61 -1.26
C PRO A 263 -0.50 -5.05 -0.52
N GLU A 264 -1.50 -4.19 -0.40
CA GLU A 264 -2.71 -4.47 0.40
C GLU A 264 -3.43 -5.76 -0.02
N ILE A 265 -3.39 -6.08 -1.31
CA ILE A 265 -3.97 -7.32 -1.87
C ILE A 265 -3.17 -8.55 -1.43
N SER A 266 -1.87 -8.39 -1.17
CA SER A 266 -0.98 -9.47 -0.71
C SER A 266 -1.06 -9.73 0.80
N LEU A 267 -1.74 -8.86 1.57
CA LEU A 267 -2.06 -9.09 2.98
C LEU A 267 -3.15 -10.15 3.12
N THR A 268 -2.82 -11.35 2.69
CA THR A 268 -3.70 -12.51 2.83
C THR A 268 -3.58 -13.12 4.23
N PRO A 269 -4.60 -13.85 4.71
CA PRO A 269 -4.48 -14.60 5.94
C PRO A 269 -3.26 -15.53 5.99
N GLN A 270 -2.91 -16.15 4.86
CA GLN A 270 -1.72 -17.01 4.76
C GLN A 270 -0.40 -16.24 4.99
N ALA A 271 -0.28 -15.04 4.43
CA ALA A 271 0.90 -14.19 4.68
C ALA A 271 0.98 -13.79 6.16
N MET A 272 -0.15 -13.41 6.76
CA MET A 272 -0.22 -13.08 8.18
C MET A 272 0.09 -14.27 9.08
N ASP A 273 -0.44 -15.47 8.76
CA ASP A 273 -0.19 -16.69 9.51
C ASP A 273 1.30 -17.06 9.49
N ARG A 274 2.01 -16.86 8.39
CA ARG A 274 3.47 -17.07 8.30
C ARG A 274 4.24 -16.19 9.29
N PHE A 275 3.93 -14.88 9.33
CA PHE A 275 4.60 -13.96 10.26
C PHE A 275 4.20 -14.19 11.71
N ARG A 276 2.90 -14.39 11.99
CA ARG A 276 2.43 -14.69 13.37
C ARG A 276 2.90 -16.07 13.85
N GLY A 277 2.98 -17.06 12.97
CA GLY A 277 3.53 -18.38 13.29
C GLY A 277 5.01 -18.33 13.65
N ARG A 278 5.78 -17.40 13.05
CA ARG A 278 7.21 -17.22 13.34
C ARG A 278 7.46 -16.34 14.58
N PHE A 279 6.75 -15.23 14.73
CA PHE A 279 7.07 -14.19 15.72
C PHE A 279 5.98 -13.99 16.80
N GLY A 280 4.86 -14.71 16.70
CA GLY A 280 3.79 -14.70 17.71
C GLY A 280 3.19 -13.31 17.95
N GLU A 281 3.05 -12.96 19.21
CA GLU A 281 2.49 -11.69 19.70
C GLU A 281 3.34 -10.46 19.37
N GLN A 282 4.58 -10.63 18.96
CA GLN A 282 5.43 -9.50 18.55
C GLN A 282 5.01 -8.88 17.21
N VAL A 283 4.08 -9.52 16.47
CA VAL A 283 3.56 -9.01 15.19
C VAL A 283 2.30 -8.19 15.42
N ALA A 284 2.29 -6.97 14.95
CA ALA A 284 1.10 -6.15 14.77
C ALA A 284 0.78 -6.01 13.28
N VAL A 285 -0.51 -5.96 12.93
CA VAL A 285 -0.94 -5.86 11.53
C VAL A 285 -1.69 -4.56 11.30
N LEU A 286 -1.30 -3.78 10.28
CA LEU A 286 -1.93 -2.50 9.94
C LEU A 286 -2.36 -2.44 8.48
N HIS A 287 -3.69 -2.42 8.25
CA HIS A 287 -4.28 -2.27 6.91
C HIS A 287 -5.67 -1.60 6.94
N SER A 288 -6.20 -1.24 5.76
CA SER A 288 -7.47 -0.50 5.63
C SER A 288 -8.70 -1.28 6.10
N ARG A 289 -8.67 -2.63 6.05
CA ARG A 289 -9.80 -3.50 6.39
C ARG A 289 -10.02 -3.70 7.89
N LEU A 290 -9.07 -3.27 8.73
CA LEU A 290 -9.27 -3.31 10.18
C LEU A 290 -10.42 -2.38 10.59
N SER A 291 -11.25 -2.86 11.51
CA SER A 291 -12.25 -1.99 12.15
C SER A 291 -11.55 -0.84 12.89
N PRO A 292 -12.25 0.27 13.15
CA PRO A 292 -11.70 1.38 13.90
C PRO A 292 -11.08 0.98 15.25
N GLY A 293 -11.73 0.07 15.97
CA GLY A 293 -11.24 -0.41 17.27
C GLY A 293 -10.00 -1.30 17.16
N GLU A 294 -9.98 -2.23 16.20
CA GLU A 294 -8.81 -3.10 15.93
C GLU A 294 -7.58 -2.28 15.55
N ARG A 295 -7.76 -1.29 14.64
CA ARG A 295 -6.67 -0.40 14.22
C ARG A 295 -6.09 0.42 15.37
N TYR A 296 -6.97 0.91 16.25
CA TYR A 296 -6.57 1.64 17.46
C TYR A 296 -5.77 0.73 18.40
N ASP A 297 -6.25 -0.48 18.66
CA ASP A 297 -5.62 -1.43 19.57
C ASP A 297 -4.27 -1.94 19.02
N GLU A 298 -4.17 -2.24 17.73
CA GLU A 298 -2.89 -2.59 17.09
C GLU A 298 -1.88 -1.43 17.14
N TRP A 299 -2.32 -0.21 16.84
CA TRP A 299 -1.48 0.97 16.96
C TRP A 299 -0.96 1.18 18.41
N ARG A 300 -1.81 0.97 19.43
CA ARG A 300 -1.39 1.03 20.84
C ARG A 300 -0.40 -0.08 21.21
N ARG A 301 -0.62 -1.30 20.74
CA ARG A 301 0.35 -2.40 20.97
C ARG A 301 1.73 -2.05 20.46
N ILE A 302 1.79 -1.41 19.28
CA ILE A 302 3.06 -0.93 18.71
C ILE A 302 3.64 0.19 19.56
N ARG A 303 2.85 1.22 19.87
CA ARG A 303 3.33 2.41 20.60
C ARG A 303 3.81 2.08 22.00
N LEU A 304 3.21 1.11 22.67
CA LEU A 304 3.58 0.65 24.00
C LEU A 304 4.66 -0.46 24.00
N GLY A 305 5.30 -0.73 22.87
CA GLY A 305 6.38 -1.70 22.74
C GLY A 305 5.98 -3.18 22.85
N LYS A 306 4.66 -3.49 22.85
CA LYS A 306 4.15 -4.87 22.93
C LYS A 306 4.30 -5.63 21.60
N ALA A 307 4.42 -4.91 20.49
CA ALA A 307 4.70 -5.46 19.17
C ALA A 307 5.88 -4.69 18.57
N ARG A 308 6.90 -5.42 18.12
CA ARG A 308 8.12 -4.88 17.54
C ARG A 308 8.26 -5.18 16.03
N VAL A 309 7.39 -5.98 15.48
CA VAL A 309 7.27 -6.23 14.03
C VAL A 309 5.94 -5.71 13.55
N VAL A 310 5.94 -4.84 12.57
CA VAL A 310 4.71 -4.33 11.94
C VAL A 310 4.62 -4.85 10.51
N LEU A 311 3.59 -5.64 10.25
CA LEU A 311 3.23 -6.07 8.90
C LEU A 311 2.07 -5.22 8.41
N GLY A 312 2.18 -4.64 7.22
CA GLY A 312 1.05 -3.84 6.75
C GLY A 312 1.17 -3.30 5.34
N ALA A 313 0.09 -2.62 4.92
CA ALA A 313 0.05 -1.90 3.65
C ALA A 313 0.83 -0.58 3.74
N ARG A 314 0.78 0.22 2.69
CA ARG A 314 1.44 1.53 2.56
C ARG A 314 1.47 2.36 3.85
N SER A 315 0.32 2.49 4.53
CA SER A 315 0.21 3.32 5.75
C SER A 315 0.97 2.79 6.96
N ALA A 316 1.34 1.49 6.96
CA ALA A 316 2.13 0.91 8.04
C ALA A 316 3.54 1.50 8.13
N VAL A 317 4.01 2.19 7.10
CA VAL A 317 5.26 2.96 7.14
C VAL A 317 5.27 4.03 8.24
N PHE A 318 4.11 4.44 8.75
CA PHE A 318 3.97 5.42 9.83
C PHE A 318 3.78 4.80 11.23
N ALA A 319 3.90 3.49 11.37
CA ALA A 319 3.78 2.81 12.66
C ALA A 319 4.71 3.44 13.73
N PRO A 320 4.23 3.66 14.95
CA PRO A 320 4.99 4.39 16.01
C PRO A 320 5.98 3.47 16.73
N LEU A 321 6.82 2.78 15.94
CA LEU A 321 7.94 1.97 16.45
C LEU A 321 9.12 2.85 16.85
N GLU A 322 9.85 2.39 17.84
CA GLU A 322 11.14 2.91 18.24
C GLU A 322 12.26 1.95 17.79
N ASP A 323 13.50 2.42 17.65
CA ASP A 323 14.70 1.68 17.18
C ASP A 323 14.41 0.81 15.93
N ILE A 324 13.95 1.46 14.85
CA ILE A 324 13.69 0.76 13.58
C ILE A 324 15.01 0.43 12.90
N ARG A 325 15.37 -0.86 12.89
CA ARG A 325 16.62 -1.34 12.28
C ARG A 325 16.44 -1.88 10.86
N LEU A 326 15.23 -2.33 10.53
CA LEU A 326 14.93 -2.88 9.22
C LEU A 326 13.55 -2.44 8.74
N ILE A 327 13.48 -1.91 7.53
CA ILE A 327 12.22 -1.76 6.80
C ILE A 327 12.32 -2.60 5.53
N VAL A 328 11.41 -3.54 5.36
CA VAL A 328 11.25 -4.35 4.16
C VAL A 328 10.09 -3.79 3.35
N VAL A 329 10.28 -3.63 2.05
CA VAL A 329 9.22 -3.30 1.09
C VAL A 329 9.18 -4.42 0.07
N ASP A 330 8.22 -5.31 0.21
CA ASP A 330 8.01 -6.41 -0.74
C ASP A 330 7.23 -5.92 -1.97
N GLU A 331 7.52 -6.49 -3.14
CA GLU A 331 7.01 -6.06 -4.44
C GLU A 331 7.13 -4.52 -4.62
N GLU A 332 8.36 -3.98 -4.46
CA GLU A 332 8.65 -2.53 -4.40
C GLU A 332 8.14 -1.74 -5.62
N HIS A 333 7.98 -2.41 -6.75
CA HIS A 333 7.51 -1.83 -8.00
C HIS A 333 6.00 -1.47 -7.98
N GLU A 334 5.28 -1.87 -6.92
CA GLU A 334 3.84 -1.68 -6.85
C GLU A 334 3.45 -0.21 -6.65
N GLN A 335 2.51 0.25 -7.49
CA GLN A 335 2.02 1.62 -7.45
C GLN A 335 1.27 1.97 -6.16
N SER A 336 0.71 0.96 -5.48
CA SER A 336 -0.02 1.12 -4.23
C SER A 336 0.82 1.74 -3.11
N TYR A 337 2.14 1.77 -3.25
CA TYR A 337 3.05 2.48 -2.32
C TYR A 337 3.07 4.01 -2.50
N SER A 338 2.49 4.53 -3.58
CA SER A 338 2.25 5.97 -3.76
C SER A 338 0.86 6.36 -3.27
N SER A 339 0.75 7.45 -2.50
CA SER A 339 -0.53 7.95 -2.03
C SER A 339 -1.24 8.76 -3.11
N GLU A 340 -2.51 8.48 -3.35
CA GLU A 340 -3.38 9.28 -4.23
C GLU A 340 -4.02 10.48 -3.50
N MET A 341 -4.03 10.45 -2.18
CA MET A 341 -4.59 11.51 -1.31
C MET A 341 -3.48 12.41 -0.78
N THR A 342 -3.80 13.67 -0.51
CA THR A 342 -2.88 14.63 0.11
C THR A 342 -2.63 14.28 1.58
N PRO A 343 -1.36 14.22 2.01
CA PRO A 343 -0.11 14.34 1.27
C PRO A 343 0.12 13.16 0.31
N ARG A 344 0.49 13.43 -0.95
CA ARG A 344 0.77 12.40 -1.97
C ARG A 344 2.19 11.85 -1.82
N TYR A 345 2.42 11.12 -0.74
CA TYR A 345 3.73 10.56 -0.40
C TYR A 345 4.02 9.22 -1.07
N SER A 346 5.31 8.93 -1.22
CA SER A 346 5.82 7.60 -1.54
C SER A 346 6.22 6.87 -0.24
N ALA A 347 5.65 5.70 0.02
CA ALA A 347 6.02 4.91 1.18
C ALA A 347 7.50 4.47 1.14
N ILE A 348 8.07 4.26 -0.06
CA ILE A 348 9.48 3.92 -0.25
C ILE A 348 10.37 5.09 0.18
N GLU A 349 10.03 6.32 -0.23
CA GLU A 349 10.81 7.50 0.17
C GLU A 349 10.67 7.79 1.68
N VAL A 350 9.48 7.61 2.24
CA VAL A 350 9.25 7.69 3.69
C VAL A 350 10.04 6.62 4.42
N ALA A 351 10.02 5.37 3.96
CA ALA A 351 10.80 4.27 4.54
C ALA A 351 12.31 4.57 4.51
N GLN A 352 12.81 5.08 3.38
CA GLN A 352 14.21 5.49 3.24
C GLN A 352 14.58 6.60 4.23
N LYS A 353 13.68 7.60 4.40
CA LYS A 353 13.87 8.66 5.38
C LYS A 353 13.87 8.13 6.81
N ARG A 354 12.93 7.23 7.14
CA ARG A 354 12.85 6.61 8.47
C ARG A 354 14.09 5.78 8.79
N CYS A 355 14.57 4.94 7.85
CA CYS A 355 15.83 4.21 8.03
C CYS A 355 17.00 5.18 8.30
N LYS A 356 17.09 6.27 7.53
CA LYS A 356 18.13 7.28 7.77
C LYS A 356 18.01 7.97 9.13
N LEU A 357 16.80 8.19 9.64
CA LEU A 357 16.58 8.83 10.95
C LEU A 357 16.89 7.90 12.13
N ASN A 358 16.70 6.58 11.97
CA ASN A 358 16.92 5.57 13.00
C ASN A 358 18.26 4.85 12.91
N GLY A 359 19.06 5.06 11.85
CA GLY A 359 20.21 4.22 11.56
C GLY A 359 19.80 2.80 11.21
N GLY A 360 18.80 2.63 10.35
CA GLY A 360 18.29 1.34 9.93
C GLY A 360 18.58 1.06 8.43
N VAL A 361 18.25 -0.15 7.99
CA VAL A 361 18.42 -0.62 6.61
C VAL A 361 17.06 -0.67 5.92
N LEU A 362 17.01 -0.19 4.66
CA LEU A 362 15.87 -0.37 3.77
C LEU A 362 16.16 -1.52 2.79
N LEU A 363 15.33 -2.56 2.83
CA LEU A 363 15.38 -3.69 1.92
C LEU A 363 14.18 -3.64 0.96
N LEU A 364 14.43 -3.40 -0.30
CA LEU A 364 13.46 -3.40 -1.39
C LEU A 364 13.48 -4.75 -2.07
N GLY A 365 12.38 -5.48 -2.07
CA GLY A 365 12.29 -6.81 -2.69
C GLY A 365 11.36 -6.82 -3.88
N SER A 366 11.78 -7.47 -4.97
CA SER A 366 10.94 -7.68 -6.15
C SER A 366 11.48 -8.77 -7.06
N ALA A 367 10.58 -9.43 -7.80
CA ALA A 367 10.95 -10.28 -8.92
C ALA A 367 11.16 -9.46 -10.21
N THR A 368 10.52 -8.33 -10.29
CA THR A 368 10.54 -7.39 -11.43
C THR A 368 10.71 -5.98 -10.90
N PRO A 369 11.90 -5.62 -10.41
CA PRO A 369 12.16 -4.30 -9.83
C PRO A 369 11.70 -3.15 -10.74
N SER A 370 11.37 -2.01 -10.15
CA SER A 370 11.13 -0.82 -10.95
C SER A 370 12.42 -0.40 -11.66
N VAL A 371 12.30 0.06 -12.91
CA VAL A 371 13.44 0.53 -13.72
C VAL A 371 14.23 1.60 -12.96
N THR A 372 13.56 2.44 -12.19
CA THR A 372 14.20 3.48 -11.37
C THR A 372 15.00 2.90 -10.21
N SER A 373 14.48 1.90 -9.48
CA SER A 373 15.21 1.26 -8.38
C SER A 373 16.39 0.45 -8.89
N TYR A 374 16.20 -0.27 -9.98
CA TYR A 374 17.29 -1.04 -10.60
C TYR A 374 18.38 -0.12 -11.17
N PHE A 375 18.01 1.03 -11.79
CA PHE A 375 18.95 2.06 -12.21
C PHE A 375 19.77 2.60 -11.04
N ARG A 376 19.13 2.85 -9.88
CA ARG A 376 19.84 3.30 -8.66
C ARG A 376 20.81 2.24 -8.16
N ALA A 377 20.44 0.96 -8.25
CA ALA A 377 21.31 -0.15 -7.88
C ALA A 377 22.52 -0.28 -8.83
N LYS A 378 22.28 -0.23 -10.14
CA LYS A 378 23.37 -0.22 -11.15
C LYS A 378 24.34 0.96 -11.01
N ARG A 379 23.88 2.08 -10.46
CA ARG A 379 24.70 3.27 -10.15
C ARG A 379 25.33 3.25 -8.75
N GLY A 380 25.25 2.14 -8.03
CA GLY A 380 25.83 1.98 -6.69
C GLY A 380 25.14 2.79 -5.58
N ARG A 381 23.94 3.37 -5.86
CA ARG A 381 23.16 4.06 -4.84
C ARG A 381 22.40 3.09 -3.94
N TYR A 382 22.08 1.90 -4.44
CA TYR A 382 21.53 0.77 -3.72
C TYR A 382 22.46 -0.42 -3.88
N ALA A 383 22.61 -1.25 -2.86
CA ALA A 383 23.30 -2.52 -3.01
C ALA A 383 22.38 -3.51 -3.73
N LEU A 384 22.84 -4.09 -4.84
CA LEU A 384 22.09 -5.09 -5.59
C LEU A 384 22.36 -6.47 -5.00
N LEU A 385 21.30 -7.16 -4.59
CA LEU A 385 21.31 -8.55 -4.15
C LEU A 385 20.47 -9.37 -5.13
N GLU A 386 20.94 -10.54 -5.53
CA GLU A 386 20.26 -11.36 -6.55
C GLU A 386 19.98 -12.78 -6.05
N LEU A 387 18.75 -13.26 -6.32
CA LEU A 387 18.30 -14.65 -6.12
C LEU A 387 17.74 -15.15 -7.47
N PRO A 388 18.61 -15.65 -8.36
CA PRO A 388 18.24 -15.94 -9.74
C PRO A 388 17.45 -17.24 -9.91
N GLU A 389 17.43 -18.12 -8.90
CA GLU A 389 16.85 -19.47 -9.00
C GLU A 389 15.61 -19.62 -8.11
N ARG A 390 14.71 -20.51 -8.49
CA ARG A 390 13.58 -20.94 -7.66
C ARG A 390 14.07 -21.93 -6.59
N ILE A 391 13.35 -21.97 -5.46
CA ILE A 391 13.52 -23.06 -4.46
C ILE A 391 13.23 -24.39 -5.16
N ASN A 392 14.03 -25.42 -4.86
CA ASN A 392 13.96 -26.77 -5.43
C ASN A 392 14.24 -26.86 -6.94
N ASP A 393 14.95 -25.91 -7.52
CA ASP A 393 15.40 -25.89 -8.92
C ASP A 393 14.29 -26.12 -9.95
N LEU A 394 13.05 -25.77 -9.58
CA LEU A 394 11.90 -25.89 -10.49
C LEU A 394 12.02 -24.91 -11.66
N PRO A 395 11.80 -25.37 -12.91
CA PRO A 395 11.89 -24.49 -14.07
C PRO A 395 10.79 -23.40 -14.06
N LEU A 396 11.10 -22.29 -14.68
CA LEU A 396 10.09 -21.25 -14.95
C LEU A 396 9.07 -21.79 -15.97
N PRO A 397 7.80 -21.35 -15.91
CA PRO A 397 6.77 -21.83 -16.82
C PRO A 397 7.07 -21.48 -18.27
N LYS A 398 6.73 -22.38 -19.18
CA LYS A 398 6.83 -22.11 -20.62
C LYS A 398 5.76 -21.12 -21.06
N VAL A 399 6.16 -20.06 -21.77
CA VAL A 399 5.26 -19.01 -22.26
C VAL A 399 5.15 -19.07 -23.78
N ASP A 400 3.94 -19.27 -24.28
CA ASP A 400 3.61 -19.26 -25.70
C ASP A 400 2.96 -17.89 -26.04
N ILE A 401 3.51 -17.17 -27.03
CA ILE A 401 2.91 -15.93 -27.54
C ILE A 401 2.02 -16.29 -28.74
N VAL A 402 0.78 -15.84 -28.73
CA VAL A 402 -0.18 -16.03 -29.84
C VAL A 402 -0.46 -14.71 -30.52
N ASP A 403 -0.22 -14.67 -31.82
CA ASP A 403 -0.53 -13.53 -32.69
C ASP A 403 -2.02 -13.53 -33.06
N MET A 404 -2.80 -12.69 -32.40
CA MET A 404 -4.24 -12.55 -32.66
C MET A 404 -4.56 -11.97 -34.04
N ARG A 405 -3.59 -11.40 -34.76
CA ARG A 405 -3.76 -10.96 -36.16
C ARG A 405 -3.89 -12.17 -37.09
N GLN A 406 -3.11 -13.23 -36.82
CA GLN A 406 -3.17 -14.48 -37.58
C GLN A 406 -4.47 -15.24 -37.27
N GLU A 407 -4.88 -15.31 -36.01
CA GLU A 407 -6.17 -15.88 -35.60
C GLU A 407 -7.33 -15.15 -36.30
N PHE A 408 -7.31 -13.82 -36.31
CA PHE A 408 -8.33 -13.02 -37.00
C PHE A 408 -8.32 -13.25 -38.52
N ALA A 409 -7.15 -13.35 -39.14
CA ALA A 409 -7.03 -13.64 -40.58
C ALA A 409 -7.53 -15.05 -40.93
N ALA A 410 -7.38 -16.01 -40.03
CA ALA A 410 -7.92 -17.38 -40.16
C ALA A 410 -9.43 -17.49 -39.86
N GLY A 411 -10.11 -16.36 -39.57
CA GLY A 411 -11.54 -16.31 -39.29
C GLY A 411 -11.93 -16.46 -37.80
N ASN A 412 -10.97 -16.59 -36.89
CA ASN A 412 -11.26 -16.62 -35.48
C ASN A 412 -11.53 -15.20 -34.96
N THR A 413 -12.79 -14.89 -34.70
CA THR A 413 -13.25 -13.62 -34.15
C THR A 413 -13.54 -13.70 -32.65
N GLY A 414 -13.37 -14.88 -32.03
CA GLY A 414 -13.59 -15.12 -30.59
C GLY A 414 -12.54 -14.49 -29.70
N ILE A 415 -12.79 -14.57 -28.37
CA ILE A 415 -11.86 -14.07 -27.36
C ILE A 415 -10.68 -15.03 -27.19
N PHE A 416 -10.91 -16.35 -27.33
CA PHE A 416 -9.87 -17.34 -27.16
C PHE A 416 -9.25 -17.70 -28.52
N SER A 417 -7.92 -17.69 -28.57
CA SER A 417 -7.17 -18.26 -29.70
C SER A 417 -7.29 -19.77 -29.70
N GLY A 418 -7.05 -20.38 -30.85
CA GLY A 418 -7.02 -21.84 -30.99
C GLY A 418 -6.03 -22.46 -30.00
N ARG A 419 -4.85 -21.84 -29.80
CA ARG A 419 -3.85 -22.33 -28.86
C ARG A 419 -4.36 -22.30 -27.41
N LEU A 420 -4.95 -21.18 -26.95
CA LEU A 420 -5.48 -21.08 -25.58
C LEU A 420 -6.65 -22.06 -25.36
N TYR A 421 -7.52 -22.22 -26.37
CA TYR A 421 -8.61 -23.20 -26.34
C TYR A 421 -8.09 -24.62 -26.10
N HIS A 422 -7.08 -25.04 -26.88
CA HIS A 422 -6.48 -26.38 -26.72
C HIS A 422 -5.81 -26.60 -25.38
N GLU A 423 -5.07 -25.61 -24.88
CA GLU A 423 -4.41 -25.72 -23.56
C GLU A 423 -5.44 -25.72 -22.42
N LEU A 424 -6.53 -24.93 -22.54
CA LEU A 424 -7.64 -24.96 -21.57
C LEU A 424 -8.29 -26.34 -21.56
N LYS A 425 -8.61 -26.89 -22.73
CA LYS A 425 -9.19 -28.24 -22.83
C LYS A 425 -8.30 -29.27 -22.18
N ALA A 426 -7.01 -29.28 -22.51
CA ALA A 426 -6.05 -30.23 -21.95
C ALA A 426 -5.88 -30.07 -20.41
N CYS A 427 -5.92 -28.86 -19.90
CA CYS A 427 -5.88 -28.56 -18.46
C CYS A 427 -7.14 -29.12 -17.76
N LEU A 428 -8.32 -28.86 -18.32
CA LEU A 428 -9.59 -29.31 -17.76
C LEU A 428 -9.74 -30.84 -17.82
N ASP A 429 -9.30 -31.47 -18.92
CA ASP A 429 -9.29 -32.93 -19.08
C ASP A 429 -8.40 -33.63 -18.06
N ARG A 430 -7.32 -32.98 -17.57
CA ARG A 430 -6.45 -33.45 -16.49
C ARG A 430 -6.96 -33.10 -15.10
N ASN A 431 -8.13 -32.44 -15.00
CA ASN A 431 -8.70 -31.95 -13.75
C ASN A 431 -7.77 -30.98 -12.99
N GLU A 432 -6.97 -30.23 -13.72
CA GLU A 432 -6.09 -29.17 -13.21
C GLU A 432 -6.80 -27.81 -13.21
N GLN A 433 -6.18 -26.81 -12.62
CA GLN A 433 -6.75 -25.48 -12.51
C GLN A 433 -6.10 -24.50 -13.51
N ALA A 434 -6.92 -23.59 -14.05
CA ALA A 434 -6.49 -22.52 -14.93
C ALA A 434 -6.82 -21.13 -14.38
N ILE A 435 -5.98 -20.16 -14.71
CA ILE A 435 -6.23 -18.73 -14.49
C ILE A 435 -6.38 -18.03 -15.84
N LEU A 436 -7.49 -17.32 -16.03
CA LEU A 436 -7.69 -16.41 -17.16
C LEU A 436 -7.55 -14.97 -16.69
N PHE A 437 -6.45 -14.36 -17.09
CA PHE A 437 -6.10 -13.00 -16.68
C PHE A 437 -6.52 -11.97 -17.73
N ILE A 438 -7.16 -10.89 -17.27
CA ILE A 438 -7.57 -9.75 -18.10
C ILE A 438 -7.16 -8.47 -17.36
N ASN A 439 -6.43 -7.59 -18.01
CA ASN A 439 -6.16 -6.28 -17.41
C ASN A 439 -7.29 -5.30 -17.74
N ARG A 440 -8.22 -5.13 -16.78
CA ARG A 440 -9.30 -4.13 -16.87
C ARG A 440 -8.98 -2.95 -15.95
N ARG A 441 -7.96 -2.15 -16.26
CA ARG A 441 -7.79 -0.84 -15.60
C ARG A 441 -8.08 0.28 -16.59
N GLY A 442 -9.06 1.14 -16.24
CA GLY A 442 -9.25 2.48 -16.76
C GLY A 442 -10.17 2.60 -17.97
N TYR A 443 -10.84 3.73 -18.03
CA TYR A 443 -11.72 4.22 -19.10
C TYR A 443 -10.99 4.56 -20.42
N SER A 444 -9.69 4.28 -20.53
CA SER A 444 -8.93 4.63 -21.73
C SER A 444 -9.07 3.53 -22.79
N THR A 445 -10.05 3.69 -23.65
CA THR A 445 -10.14 2.93 -24.88
C THR A 445 -9.08 3.45 -25.84
N PHE A 446 -7.99 2.71 -26.03
CA PHE A 446 -7.10 2.98 -27.15
C PHE A 446 -7.70 2.44 -28.46
N VAL A 447 -7.24 2.99 -29.56
CA VAL A 447 -7.71 2.64 -30.90
C VAL A 447 -6.61 1.84 -31.59
N SER A 448 -6.96 0.65 -32.12
CA SER A 448 -6.01 -0.20 -32.82
C SER A 448 -6.62 -0.85 -34.06
N CYS A 449 -5.77 -1.26 -34.99
CA CYS A 449 -6.15 -2.06 -36.15
C CYS A 449 -6.04 -3.55 -35.82
N ARG A 450 -7.13 -4.29 -35.93
CA ARG A 450 -7.13 -5.75 -35.71
C ARG A 450 -6.37 -6.56 -36.76
N SER A 451 -6.16 -5.98 -37.97
CA SER A 451 -5.45 -6.66 -39.04
C SER A 451 -3.93 -6.62 -38.92
N CYS A 452 -3.36 -5.51 -38.46
CA CYS A 452 -1.90 -5.32 -38.37
C CYS A 452 -1.38 -4.99 -37.00
N GLY A 453 -2.26 -4.74 -36.00
CA GLY A 453 -1.88 -4.38 -34.66
C GLY A 453 -1.48 -2.91 -34.50
N TYR A 454 -1.56 -2.07 -35.55
CA TYR A 454 -1.21 -0.65 -35.45
C TYR A 454 -2.00 0.06 -34.35
N VAL A 455 -1.30 0.81 -33.49
CA VAL A 455 -1.86 1.60 -32.40
C VAL A 455 -1.56 3.07 -32.64
N PHE A 456 -2.58 3.91 -32.49
CA PHE A 456 -2.43 5.36 -32.69
C PHE A 456 -1.66 6.00 -31.56
N LYS A 457 -0.48 6.53 -31.89
CA LYS A 457 0.42 7.23 -30.95
C LYS A 457 0.43 8.73 -31.22
N CYS A 458 0.83 9.48 -30.19
CA CYS A 458 1.08 10.90 -30.31
C CYS A 458 2.47 11.16 -30.90
N ASP A 459 2.55 11.93 -31.98
CA ASP A 459 3.82 12.24 -32.68
C ASP A 459 4.81 13.03 -31.83
N ASN A 460 4.30 13.73 -30.79
CA ASN A 460 5.14 14.55 -29.91
C ASN A 460 5.61 13.82 -28.65
N CYS A 461 4.85 12.82 -28.17
CA CYS A 461 5.08 12.19 -26.85
C CYS A 461 5.36 10.69 -26.95
N ASP A 462 5.17 10.08 -28.12
CA ASP A 462 5.29 8.63 -28.40
C ASP A 462 4.46 7.72 -27.47
N VAL A 463 3.45 8.27 -26.79
CA VAL A 463 2.48 7.51 -26.00
C VAL A 463 1.21 7.26 -26.78
N SER A 464 0.51 6.18 -26.46
CA SER A 464 -0.79 5.86 -27.08
C SER A 464 -1.80 6.96 -26.87
N MET A 465 -2.61 7.26 -27.87
CA MET A 465 -3.70 8.24 -27.76
C MET A 465 -4.97 7.59 -27.24
N THR A 466 -5.71 8.31 -26.41
CA THR A 466 -6.98 7.83 -25.83
C THR A 466 -8.16 8.39 -26.62
N TYR A 467 -9.15 7.54 -26.92
CA TYR A 467 -10.39 7.96 -27.55
C TYR A 467 -11.37 8.57 -26.54
N HIS A 468 -11.81 9.77 -26.81
CA HIS A 468 -12.82 10.47 -26.03
C HIS A 468 -14.17 10.39 -26.74
N LYS A 469 -15.12 9.64 -26.17
CA LYS A 469 -16.45 9.41 -26.78
C LYS A 469 -17.25 10.69 -26.99
N ILE A 470 -17.13 11.66 -26.08
CA ILE A 470 -17.84 12.95 -26.13
C ILE A 470 -17.37 13.78 -27.32
N ASP A 471 -16.04 13.92 -27.44
CA ASP A 471 -15.41 14.73 -28.49
C ASP A 471 -15.28 13.98 -29.82
N LYS A 472 -15.49 12.64 -29.82
CA LYS A 472 -15.24 11.71 -30.94
C LYS A 472 -13.84 11.82 -31.53
N LEU A 473 -12.86 12.21 -30.71
CA LEU A 473 -11.45 12.42 -31.07
C LEU A 473 -10.53 11.56 -30.23
N MET A 474 -9.37 11.24 -30.81
CA MET A 474 -8.23 10.71 -30.05
C MET A 474 -7.46 11.88 -29.45
N LYS A 475 -7.09 11.83 -28.14
CA LYS A 475 -6.36 12.89 -27.43
C LYS A 475 -5.13 12.33 -26.73
N CYS A 476 -4.02 13.04 -26.79
CA CYS A 476 -2.83 12.75 -26.00
C CYS A 476 -2.99 13.37 -24.62
N HIS A 477 -2.85 12.58 -23.57
CA HIS A 477 -2.98 13.04 -22.18
C HIS A 477 -1.75 13.79 -21.63
N TYR A 478 -0.64 13.82 -22.39
CA TYR A 478 0.57 14.56 -22.03
C TYR A 478 0.58 15.98 -22.60
N CYS A 479 0.37 16.12 -23.90
CA CYS A 479 0.47 17.40 -24.58
C CYS A 479 -0.85 17.95 -25.12
N GLY A 480 -1.98 17.28 -24.91
CA GLY A 480 -3.30 17.72 -25.35
C GLY A 480 -3.57 17.60 -26.87
N ARG A 481 -2.61 17.19 -27.70
CA ARG A 481 -2.84 17.02 -29.16
C ARG A 481 -4.00 16.07 -29.42
N THR A 482 -4.79 16.44 -30.42
CA THR A 482 -5.95 15.66 -30.88
C THR A 482 -5.75 15.13 -32.30
N LYS A 483 -6.34 13.98 -32.61
CA LYS A 483 -6.41 13.38 -33.94
C LYS A 483 -7.80 12.80 -34.18
N ASN A 484 -8.28 12.88 -35.43
CA ASN A 484 -9.46 12.15 -35.85
C ASN A 484 -9.15 10.66 -36.02
N ILE A 485 -10.16 9.80 -35.83
CA ILE A 485 -10.04 8.39 -36.16
C ILE A 485 -10.22 8.25 -37.68
N PRO A 486 -9.22 7.77 -38.40
CA PRO A 486 -9.39 7.54 -39.86
C PRO A 486 -10.31 6.34 -40.11
N LYS A 487 -10.95 6.31 -41.28
CA LYS A 487 -11.83 5.21 -41.69
C LYS A 487 -11.02 3.93 -42.00
N VAL A 488 -9.80 4.08 -42.46
CA VAL A 488 -8.87 2.99 -42.80
C VAL A 488 -7.57 3.14 -42.04
N CYS A 489 -6.92 2.03 -41.74
CA CYS A 489 -5.66 2.01 -41.04
C CYS A 489 -4.56 2.67 -41.87
N PRO A 490 -3.79 3.63 -41.31
CA PRO A 490 -2.71 4.30 -42.03
C PRO A 490 -1.56 3.35 -42.40
N GLU A 491 -1.40 2.26 -41.66
CA GLU A 491 -0.30 1.29 -41.87
C GLU A 491 -0.66 0.24 -42.95
N CYS A 492 -1.85 -0.40 -42.85
CA CYS A 492 -2.21 -1.51 -43.74
C CYS A 492 -3.38 -1.23 -44.67
N GLY A 493 -3.98 -0.03 -44.67
CA GLY A 493 -5.08 0.38 -45.52
C GLY A 493 -6.45 -0.31 -45.24
N LYS A 494 -6.52 -1.27 -44.31
CA LYS A 494 -7.76 -2.02 -44.03
C LYS A 494 -8.73 -1.28 -43.10
N PRO A 495 -10.06 -1.48 -43.22
CA PRO A 495 -11.05 -0.77 -42.37
C PRO A 495 -11.31 -1.45 -41.01
N HIS A 496 -10.36 -2.20 -40.46
CA HIS A 496 -10.53 -2.99 -39.23
C HIS A 496 -10.06 -2.24 -37.99
N ILE A 497 -10.28 -0.94 -37.93
CA ILE A 497 -10.00 -0.11 -36.76
C ILE A 497 -11.10 -0.34 -35.72
N LYS A 498 -10.75 -0.76 -34.52
CA LYS A 498 -11.66 -1.05 -33.41
C LYS A 498 -11.17 -0.43 -32.09
N PHE A 499 -12.13 -0.15 -31.23
CA PHE A 499 -11.87 0.13 -29.83
C PHE A 499 -11.53 -1.18 -29.11
N PHE A 500 -10.47 -1.16 -28.29
CA PHE A 500 -10.05 -2.35 -27.58
C PHE A 500 -10.72 -2.41 -26.20
N GLY A 501 -11.35 -3.54 -25.85
CA GLY A 501 -11.90 -3.78 -24.51
C GLY A 501 -12.59 -5.14 -24.44
N VAL A 502 -12.05 -6.04 -23.61
CA VAL A 502 -12.68 -7.31 -23.22
C VAL A 502 -12.92 -7.25 -21.71
N GLY A 503 -14.15 -7.54 -21.27
CA GLY A 503 -14.51 -7.58 -19.85
C GLY A 503 -14.42 -8.99 -19.28
N THR A 504 -14.27 -9.11 -17.96
CA THR A 504 -14.27 -10.38 -17.22
C THR A 504 -15.55 -11.18 -17.46
N GLN A 505 -16.68 -10.48 -17.56
CA GLN A 505 -17.97 -11.08 -17.83
C GLN A 505 -18.04 -11.72 -19.24
N GLN A 506 -17.54 -11.03 -20.26
CA GLN A 506 -17.49 -11.58 -21.62
C GLN A 506 -16.61 -12.83 -21.73
N VAL A 507 -15.49 -12.86 -20.96
CA VAL A 507 -14.62 -14.05 -20.90
C VAL A 507 -15.33 -15.20 -20.21
N GLU A 508 -16.08 -14.93 -19.15
CA GLU A 508 -16.87 -15.93 -18.43
C GLU A 508 -17.97 -16.52 -19.33
N GLU A 509 -18.69 -15.67 -20.07
CA GLU A 509 -19.71 -16.09 -21.03
C GLU A 509 -19.09 -16.98 -22.12
N GLN A 510 -18.01 -16.55 -22.76
CA GLN A 510 -17.33 -17.34 -23.78
C GLN A 510 -16.75 -18.66 -23.22
N LEU A 511 -16.24 -18.66 -21.98
CA LEU A 511 -15.78 -19.89 -21.34
C LEU A 511 -16.91 -20.89 -21.18
N ARG A 512 -18.08 -20.45 -20.76
CA ARG A 512 -19.28 -21.29 -20.58
C ARG A 512 -19.77 -21.87 -21.88
N ASP A 513 -19.76 -21.06 -22.95
CA ASP A 513 -20.17 -21.49 -24.30
C ASP A 513 -19.18 -22.52 -24.89
N SER A 514 -17.87 -22.30 -24.63
CA SER A 514 -16.82 -23.16 -25.18
C SER A 514 -16.64 -24.48 -24.41
N PHE A 515 -16.94 -24.48 -23.10
CA PHE A 515 -16.75 -25.61 -22.18
C PHE A 515 -17.96 -25.77 -21.26
N PRO A 516 -19.05 -26.36 -21.76
CA PRO A 516 -20.26 -26.59 -20.98
C PRO A 516 -19.98 -27.41 -19.72
N GLY A 517 -20.47 -26.95 -18.56
CA GLY A 517 -20.30 -27.64 -17.28
C GLY A 517 -19.04 -27.26 -16.49
N VAL A 518 -18.12 -26.47 -17.04
CA VAL A 518 -16.94 -25.99 -16.31
C VAL A 518 -17.35 -24.97 -15.25
N LYS A 519 -16.89 -25.19 -14.03
CA LYS A 519 -17.09 -24.24 -12.92
C LYS A 519 -16.03 -23.15 -12.94
N SER A 520 -16.46 -21.91 -13.02
CA SER A 520 -15.59 -20.73 -12.92
C SER A 520 -15.90 -19.87 -11.72
N LEU A 521 -14.89 -19.15 -11.24
CA LEU A 521 -15.01 -18.06 -10.27
C LEU A 521 -14.48 -16.78 -10.90
N ARG A 522 -15.19 -15.66 -10.65
CA ARG A 522 -14.78 -14.36 -11.13
C ARG A 522 -14.27 -13.49 -9.97
N MET A 523 -13.11 -12.85 -10.17
CA MET A 523 -12.47 -11.97 -9.21
C MET A 523 -12.17 -10.61 -9.86
N ASP A 524 -13.06 -9.68 -9.68
CA ASP A 524 -12.96 -8.30 -10.14
C ASP A 524 -13.51 -7.33 -9.09
N MET A 525 -13.51 -6.03 -9.36
CA MET A 525 -14.01 -5.03 -8.41
C MET A 525 -15.49 -5.23 -8.06
N ASP A 526 -16.29 -5.74 -9.00
CA ASP A 526 -17.72 -5.91 -8.80
C ASP A 526 -18.01 -7.09 -7.85
N THR A 527 -17.18 -8.15 -7.93
CA THR A 527 -17.33 -9.37 -7.10
C THR A 527 -16.61 -9.29 -5.74
N THR A 528 -15.75 -8.28 -5.51
CA THR A 528 -14.91 -8.18 -4.32
C THR A 528 -15.23 -6.98 -3.43
N GLN A 529 -16.45 -6.45 -3.47
CA GLN A 529 -16.88 -5.28 -2.68
C GLN A 529 -16.99 -5.54 -1.17
N THR A 530 -17.31 -6.77 -0.76
CA THR A 530 -17.43 -7.10 0.67
C THR A 530 -16.07 -7.45 1.30
N ARG A 531 -15.94 -7.21 2.62
CA ARG A 531 -14.70 -7.34 3.39
C ARG A 531 -13.95 -8.67 3.16
N ASN A 532 -14.68 -9.78 3.02
CA ASN A 532 -14.12 -11.13 2.92
C ASN A 532 -14.25 -11.77 1.53
N ALA A 533 -14.95 -11.14 0.57
CA ALA A 533 -15.23 -11.75 -0.73
C ALA A 533 -13.98 -12.19 -1.48
N HIS A 534 -12.92 -11.39 -1.43
CA HIS A 534 -11.63 -11.74 -2.02
C HIS A 534 -11.07 -13.05 -1.44
N TYR A 535 -11.10 -13.18 -0.11
CA TYR A 535 -10.61 -14.38 0.58
C TYR A 535 -11.50 -15.61 0.29
N ASP A 536 -12.82 -15.41 0.29
CA ASP A 536 -13.78 -16.50 0.05
C ASP A 536 -13.64 -17.08 -1.37
N ILE A 537 -13.48 -16.21 -2.38
CA ILE A 537 -13.24 -16.63 -3.77
C ILE A 537 -11.95 -17.46 -3.86
N LEU A 538 -10.88 -17.00 -3.24
CA LEU A 538 -9.60 -17.68 -3.28
C LEU A 538 -9.58 -19.00 -2.49
N SER A 539 -10.22 -19.03 -1.34
CA SER A 539 -10.37 -20.26 -0.54
C SER A 539 -11.18 -21.32 -1.29
N ARG A 540 -12.26 -20.91 -1.95
CA ARG A 540 -13.06 -21.80 -2.80
C ARG A 540 -12.25 -22.33 -3.98
N PHE A 541 -11.48 -21.46 -4.65
CA PHE A 541 -10.63 -21.87 -5.75
C PHE A 541 -9.53 -22.84 -5.27
N SER A 542 -8.84 -22.53 -4.17
CA SER A 542 -7.80 -23.42 -3.60
C SER A 542 -8.33 -24.79 -3.17
N ARG A 543 -9.60 -24.89 -2.75
CA ARG A 543 -10.25 -26.17 -2.42
C ARG A 543 -10.68 -26.99 -3.65
N GLY A 544 -10.60 -26.40 -4.84
CA GLY A 544 -11.05 -27.04 -6.07
C GLY A 544 -12.55 -26.88 -6.36
N ASP A 545 -13.27 -25.96 -5.68
CA ASP A 545 -14.69 -25.71 -5.93
C ASP A 545 -14.93 -25.19 -7.36
N ALA A 546 -13.89 -24.70 -8.04
CA ALA A 546 -13.89 -24.28 -9.43
C ALA A 546 -12.55 -24.62 -10.11
N GLN A 547 -12.63 -24.89 -11.40
CA GLN A 547 -11.48 -25.24 -12.25
C GLN A 547 -10.84 -24.01 -12.90
N VAL A 548 -11.62 -22.95 -13.12
CA VAL A 548 -11.11 -21.72 -13.77
C VAL A 548 -11.36 -20.49 -12.89
N LEU A 549 -10.29 -19.71 -12.67
CA LEU A 549 -10.37 -18.42 -12.04
C LEU A 549 -10.18 -17.31 -13.09
N ILE A 550 -11.21 -16.49 -13.28
CA ILE A 550 -11.18 -15.36 -14.22
C ILE A 550 -10.99 -14.09 -13.40
N GLY A 551 -9.98 -13.28 -13.72
CA GLY A 551 -9.83 -12.07 -12.93
C GLY A 551 -8.84 -11.05 -13.48
N THR A 552 -8.77 -9.93 -12.74
CA THR A 552 -7.92 -8.80 -13.05
C THR A 552 -6.62 -8.87 -12.23
N GLN A 553 -5.93 -7.77 -12.01
CA GLN A 553 -4.67 -7.70 -11.24
C GLN A 553 -4.73 -8.33 -9.83
N MET A 554 -5.94 -8.53 -9.28
CA MET A 554 -6.12 -9.20 -7.98
C MET A 554 -5.67 -10.66 -8.01
N VAL A 555 -5.77 -11.35 -9.16
CA VAL A 555 -5.37 -12.75 -9.32
C VAL A 555 -3.85 -12.90 -9.48
N ALA A 556 -3.18 -11.83 -9.95
CA ALA A 556 -1.74 -11.83 -10.15
C ALA A 556 -0.94 -11.83 -8.85
N LYS A 557 -1.55 -11.50 -7.69
CA LYS A 557 -0.84 -11.13 -6.46
C LYS A 557 -1.13 -12.04 -5.27
N GLY A 558 -0.09 -12.32 -4.47
CA GLY A 558 -0.22 -12.73 -3.07
C GLY A 558 -0.63 -14.18 -2.77
N LEU A 559 -0.81 -15.06 -3.77
CA LEU A 559 -1.34 -16.40 -3.53
C LEU A 559 -0.42 -17.51 -4.03
N ASP A 560 -0.31 -18.51 -3.20
CA ASP A 560 0.27 -19.78 -3.57
C ASP A 560 -0.87 -20.72 -4.02
N MET A 561 -0.88 -21.07 -5.31
CA MET A 561 -1.89 -21.93 -5.93
C MET A 561 -1.20 -23.12 -6.60
N PRO A 562 -0.93 -24.18 -5.86
CA PRO A 562 -0.11 -25.30 -6.36
C PRO A 562 -0.75 -26.03 -7.53
N ASN A 563 -2.07 -26.04 -7.64
CA ASN A 563 -2.81 -26.79 -8.67
C ASN A 563 -2.99 -26.05 -10.00
N VAL A 564 -2.52 -24.80 -10.09
CA VAL A 564 -2.62 -24.01 -11.31
C VAL A 564 -1.52 -24.42 -12.30
N SER A 565 -1.91 -25.09 -13.38
CA SER A 565 -1.00 -25.52 -14.44
C SER A 565 -1.04 -24.60 -15.65
N LEU A 566 -2.17 -23.90 -15.91
CA LEU A 566 -2.35 -23.01 -17.05
C LEU A 566 -2.66 -21.58 -16.61
N VAL A 567 -2.02 -20.64 -17.28
CA VAL A 567 -2.36 -19.21 -17.20
C VAL A 567 -2.58 -18.66 -18.61
N GLY A 568 -3.77 -18.11 -18.88
CA GLY A 568 -4.11 -17.41 -20.11
C GLY A 568 -4.15 -15.90 -19.90
N ILE A 569 -3.27 -15.13 -20.55
CA ILE A 569 -3.36 -13.66 -20.62
C ILE A 569 -4.17 -13.32 -21.88
N VAL A 570 -5.43 -12.99 -21.65
CA VAL A 570 -6.45 -12.94 -22.74
C VAL A 570 -6.33 -11.68 -23.60
N ALA A 571 -5.91 -10.56 -23.02
CA ALA A 571 -5.89 -9.26 -23.71
C ALA A 571 -4.64 -8.45 -23.26
N ALA A 572 -3.45 -8.89 -23.69
CA ALA A 572 -2.19 -8.27 -23.29
C ALA A 572 -2.08 -6.80 -23.71
N ASP A 573 -2.60 -6.46 -24.90
CA ASP A 573 -2.57 -5.12 -25.47
C ASP A 573 -3.21 -4.05 -24.57
N ALA A 574 -4.20 -4.42 -23.76
CA ALA A 574 -4.80 -3.51 -22.79
C ALA A 574 -3.81 -2.98 -21.73
N SER A 575 -2.74 -3.74 -21.46
CA SER A 575 -1.66 -3.33 -20.56
C SER A 575 -0.58 -2.52 -21.26
N LEU A 576 -0.29 -2.88 -22.52
CA LEU A 576 0.80 -2.30 -23.32
C LEU A 576 0.52 -0.85 -23.73
N HIS A 577 -0.74 -0.53 -24.00
CA HIS A 577 -1.13 0.72 -24.64
C HIS A 577 -1.82 1.72 -23.70
N ILE A 578 -1.58 1.60 -22.39
CA ILE A 578 -1.93 2.63 -21.42
C ILE A 578 -1.13 3.91 -21.76
N PRO A 579 -1.74 5.10 -21.81
CA PRO A 579 -1.02 6.33 -22.17
C PRO A 579 -0.16 6.86 -21.01
N ASP A 580 0.77 6.06 -20.55
CA ASP A 580 1.78 6.37 -19.51
C ASP A 580 3.15 5.87 -20.00
N TYR A 581 4.22 6.64 -19.78
CA TYR A 581 5.58 6.25 -20.16
C TYR A 581 6.04 4.94 -19.49
N ARG A 582 5.40 4.54 -18.40
CA ARG A 582 5.64 3.28 -17.68
C ARG A 582 4.79 2.12 -18.19
N SER A 583 3.98 2.29 -19.24
CA SER A 583 3.09 1.22 -19.72
C SER A 583 3.84 -0.05 -20.08
N CYS A 584 4.99 0.09 -20.75
CA CYS A 584 5.87 -1.02 -21.12
C CYS A 584 6.39 -1.75 -19.87
N GLU A 585 6.92 -1.01 -18.89
CA GLU A 585 7.39 -1.55 -17.61
C GLU A 585 6.27 -2.27 -16.85
N ARG A 586 5.12 -1.64 -16.71
CA ARG A 586 3.96 -2.22 -16.01
C ARG A 586 3.43 -3.48 -16.68
N ALA A 587 3.42 -3.50 -18.01
CA ALA A 587 3.00 -4.67 -18.76
C ALA A 587 3.99 -5.84 -18.57
N PHE A 588 5.30 -5.58 -18.68
CA PHE A 588 6.33 -6.58 -18.40
C PHE A 588 6.21 -7.16 -16.99
N GLN A 589 6.10 -6.30 -15.97
CA GLN A 589 5.96 -6.69 -14.57
C GLN A 589 4.72 -7.57 -14.37
N LEU A 590 3.60 -7.14 -14.94
CA LEU A 590 2.33 -7.85 -14.83
C LEU A 590 2.39 -9.23 -15.51
N PHE A 591 2.91 -9.31 -16.73
CA PHE A 591 3.02 -10.58 -17.47
C PHE A 591 3.93 -11.56 -16.75
N THR A 592 5.06 -11.09 -16.23
CA THR A 592 6.00 -11.91 -15.47
C THR A 592 5.40 -12.39 -14.15
N GLN A 593 4.66 -11.53 -13.42
CA GLN A 593 3.99 -11.92 -12.17
C GLN A 593 2.90 -12.96 -12.39
N VAL A 594 2.05 -12.74 -13.42
CA VAL A 594 0.96 -13.65 -13.75
C VAL A 594 1.52 -14.98 -14.26
N ALA A 595 2.53 -14.94 -15.13
CA ALA A 595 3.23 -16.14 -15.59
C ALA A 595 3.81 -16.95 -14.42
N GLY A 596 4.41 -16.28 -13.44
CA GLY A 596 4.96 -16.91 -12.25
C GLY A 596 3.95 -17.65 -11.37
N ARG A 597 2.64 -17.62 -11.67
CA ARG A 597 1.61 -18.39 -10.96
C ARG A 597 1.48 -19.82 -11.46
N ALA A 598 1.83 -20.09 -12.71
CA ALA A 598 1.75 -21.43 -13.28
C ALA A 598 2.87 -22.36 -12.78
N GLY A 599 2.55 -23.62 -12.53
CA GLY A 599 3.49 -24.71 -12.32
C GLY A 599 4.35 -24.61 -11.05
N ARG A 600 3.83 -24.07 -9.96
CA ARG A 600 4.59 -23.91 -8.71
C ARG A 600 4.86 -25.25 -8.01
N ALA A 601 3.96 -26.22 -8.12
CA ALA A 601 4.14 -27.51 -7.48
C ALA A 601 4.96 -28.49 -8.31
N ASN A 602 4.72 -28.54 -9.64
CA ASN A 602 5.19 -29.64 -10.50
C ASN A 602 6.17 -29.19 -11.58
N GLY A 603 6.50 -27.90 -11.71
CA GLY A 603 7.39 -27.38 -12.75
C GLY A 603 6.81 -27.36 -14.17
N ASN A 604 5.63 -27.96 -14.41
CA ASN A 604 5.00 -28.09 -15.74
C ASN A 604 4.00 -26.98 -16.10
N GLY A 605 4.22 -25.77 -15.57
CA GLY A 605 3.35 -24.64 -15.82
C GLY A 605 3.40 -24.16 -17.29
N ARG A 606 2.24 -23.85 -17.85
CA ARG A 606 2.09 -23.25 -19.19
C ARG A 606 1.44 -21.89 -19.10
N VAL A 607 1.88 -21.00 -19.96
CA VAL A 607 1.32 -19.64 -20.08
C VAL A 607 1.05 -19.34 -21.55
N VAL A 608 -0.12 -18.79 -21.85
CA VAL A 608 -0.48 -18.35 -23.20
C VAL A 608 -0.75 -16.85 -23.14
N ILE A 609 0.02 -16.06 -23.90
CA ILE A 609 -0.17 -14.61 -24.02
C ILE A 609 -0.82 -14.33 -25.38
N GLN A 610 -2.04 -13.84 -25.40
CA GLN A 610 -2.76 -13.42 -26.61
C GLN A 610 -2.55 -11.92 -26.83
N THR A 611 -2.07 -11.53 -28.01
CA THR A 611 -1.78 -10.13 -28.32
C THR A 611 -1.88 -9.85 -29.83
N TYR A 612 -2.22 -8.61 -30.18
CA TYR A 612 -2.13 -8.07 -31.55
C TYR A 612 -0.75 -7.46 -31.84
N THR A 613 0.15 -7.41 -30.84
CA THR A 613 1.52 -6.88 -30.95
C THR A 613 2.54 -7.88 -30.40
N PRO A 614 2.68 -9.09 -31.01
CA PRO A 614 3.53 -10.18 -30.51
C PRO A 614 5.01 -9.82 -30.42
N ASP A 615 5.46 -8.90 -31.26
CA ASP A 615 6.87 -8.45 -31.32
C ASP A 615 7.18 -7.34 -30.29
N HIS A 616 6.20 -6.94 -29.46
CA HIS A 616 6.41 -5.88 -28.47
C HIS A 616 7.43 -6.33 -27.42
N PRO A 617 8.47 -5.52 -27.12
CA PRO A 617 9.57 -5.93 -26.21
C PRO A 617 9.10 -6.42 -24.84
N ALA A 618 8.08 -5.79 -24.24
CA ALA A 618 7.52 -6.25 -22.96
C ALA A 618 6.92 -7.67 -23.06
N VAL A 619 6.36 -8.06 -24.20
CA VAL A 619 5.80 -9.41 -24.40
C VAL A 619 6.91 -10.42 -24.64
N VAL A 620 7.82 -10.10 -25.56
CA VAL A 620 8.93 -11.00 -25.94
C VAL A 620 9.85 -11.26 -24.76
N LEU A 621 10.24 -10.22 -24.02
CA LEU A 621 11.16 -10.37 -22.89
C LEU A 621 10.47 -10.99 -21.65
N ALA A 622 9.18 -10.71 -21.42
CA ALA A 622 8.41 -11.40 -20.38
C ALA A 622 8.24 -12.89 -20.68
N SER A 623 8.06 -13.28 -21.96
CA SER A 623 7.97 -14.69 -22.34
C SER A 623 9.25 -15.48 -22.09
N ARG A 624 10.39 -14.80 -22.05
CA ARG A 624 11.71 -15.37 -21.75
C ARG A 624 12.11 -15.19 -20.28
N HIS A 625 11.28 -14.55 -19.46
CA HIS A 625 11.59 -14.16 -18.09
C HIS A 625 12.86 -13.30 -17.98
N ASP A 626 13.21 -12.57 -19.04
CA ASP A 626 14.44 -11.77 -19.14
C ASP A 626 14.21 -10.34 -18.65
N TYR A 627 14.32 -10.17 -17.33
CA TYR A 627 14.27 -8.82 -16.73
C TYR A 627 15.48 -7.96 -17.10
N LYS A 628 16.68 -8.55 -17.19
CA LYS A 628 17.89 -7.75 -17.49
C LYS A 628 17.85 -7.18 -18.91
N GLY A 629 17.46 -7.98 -19.89
CA GLY A 629 17.23 -7.51 -21.26
C GLY A 629 16.10 -6.47 -21.34
N PHE A 630 15.02 -6.66 -20.57
CA PHE A 630 13.95 -5.67 -20.48
C PHE A 630 14.45 -4.32 -19.90
N TYR A 631 15.23 -4.36 -18.82
CA TYR A 631 15.79 -3.15 -18.23
C TYR A 631 16.67 -2.39 -19.23
N GLU A 632 17.58 -3.06 -19.93
CA GLU A 632 18.46 -2.41 -20.91
C GLU A 632 17.66 -1.77 -22.07
N TYR A 633 16.62 -2.44 -22.55
CA TYR A 633 15.72 -1.86 -23.53
C TYR A 633 15.00 -0.62 -23.00
N GLU A 634 14.32 -0.74 -21.86
CA GLU A 634 13.47 0.32 -21.31
C GLU A 634 14.30 1.55 -20.87
N ILE A 635 15.47 1.33 -20.26
CA ILE A 635 16.33 2.44 -19.82
C ILE A 635 16.90 3.24 -21.00
N ALA A 636 17.16 2.59 -22.14
CA ALA A 636 17.57 3.26 -23.37
C ALA A 636 16.46 4.16 -23.92
N GLN A 637 15.19 3.65 -23.95
CA GLN A 637 14.03 4.44 -24.37
C GLN A 637 13.82 5.66 -23.45
N ARG A 638 13.92 5.46 -22.14
CA ARG A 638 13.79 6.56 -21.18
C ARG A 638 14.90 7.61 -21.31
N ARG A 639 16.10 7.20 -21.64
CA ARG A 639 17.21 8.11 -21.92
C ARG A 639 16.94 8.94 -23.17
N ALA A 640 16.52 8.31 -24.26
CA ALA A 640 16.25 8.98 -25.52
C ALA A 640 15.10 10.00 -25.41
N ALA A 641 14.03 9.64 -24.69
CA ALA A 641 12.86 10.48 -24.49
C ALA A 641 12.94 11.39 -23.24
N LEU A 642 14.06 11.39 -22.51
CA LEU A 642 14.25 12.12 -21.26
C LEU A 642 13.13 11.86 -20.25
N PHE A 643 12.79 10.58 -20.01
CA PHE A 643 11.86 10.16 -18.95
C PHE A 643 12.60 9.82 -17.64
N PRO A 644 11.94 9.77 -16.49
CA PRO A 644 12.55 9.30 -15.25
C PRO A 644 13.22 7.92 -15.42
N PRO A 645 14.46 7.72 -14.98
CA PRO A 645 15.21 8.50 -13.98
C PRO A 645 16.04 9.69 -14.51
N TYR A 646 16.04 9.99 -15.81
CA TYR A 646 16.86 11.05 -16.42
C TYR A 646 16.25 12.44 -16.29
N ALA A 647 14.95 12.55 -16.10
CA ALA A 647 14.26 13.81 -15.85
C ALA A 647 13.39 13.71 -14.59
N LEU A 648 12.97 14.87 -14.10
CA LEU A 648 11.95 15.03 -13.05
C LEU A 648 10.65 15.48 -13.70
N PHE A 649 9.55 14.75 -13.46
CA PHE A 649 8.21 15.21 -13.77
C PHE A 649 7.60 15.94 -12.59
N VAL A 650 6.89 17.04 -12.87
CA VAL A 650 6.07 17.74 -11.88
C VAL A 650 4.68 17.91 -12.43
N ARG A 651 3.68 17.61 -11.62
CA ARG A 651 2.27 17.87 -11.91
C ARG A 651 1.71 18.81 -10.86
N VAL A 652 1.04 19.88 -11.29
CA VAL A 652 0.20 20.74 -10.44
C VAL A 652 -1.24 20.53 -10.88
N LEU A 653 -2.13 20.18 -9.95
CA LEU A 653 -3.55 19.93 -10.20
C LEU A 653 -4.40 21.04 -9.63
N PHE A 654 -5.36 21.50 -10.42
CA PHE A 654 -6.36 22.50 -10.06
C PHE A 654 -7.76 21.91 -10.20
N ILE A 655 -8.64 22.18 -9.25
CA ILE A 655 -10.01 21.64 -9.21
C ILE A 655 -10.98 22.74 -8.76
N HIS A 656 -12.09 22.92 -9.52
CA HIS A 656 -13.17 23.82 -9.12
C HIS A 656 -14.50 23.44 -9.81
N GLU A 657 -15.61 23.94 -9.28
CA GLU A 657 -16.94 23.73 -9.83
C GLU A 657 -17.17 24.56 -11.10
N ASP A 658 -16.58 25.76 -11.17
CA ASP A 658 -16.67 26.66 -12.31
C ASP A 658 -15.43 26.57 -13.18
N GLN A 659 -15.64 26.40 -14.50
CA GLN A 659 -14.55 26.19 -15.46
C GLN A 659 -13.83 27.50 -15.82
N ALA A 660 -14.53 28.61 -16.00
CA ALA A 660 -13.93 29.85 -16.47
C ALA A 660 -12.88 30.42 -15.48
N PRO A 661 -13.20 30.64 -14.19
CA PRO A 661 -12.23 31.15 -13.23
C PRO A 661 -11.09 30.14 -12.98
N LEU A 662 -11.37 28.83 -13.11
CA LEU A 662 -10.34 27.78 -13.01
C LEU A 662 -9.31 27.90 -14.14
N CYS A 663 -9.73 28.18 -15.38
CA CYS A 663 -8.83 28.38 -16.51
C CYS A 663 -7.90 29.58 -16.30
N GLU A 664 -8.47 30.74 -15.88
CA GLU A 664 -7.68 31.93 -15.63
C GLU A 664 -6.69 31.79 -14.47
N ALA A 665 -7.11 31.09 -13.40
CA ALA A 665 -6.25 30.83 -12.26
C ALA A 665 -5.07 29.91 -12.65
N GLU A 666 -5.32 28.84 -13.43
CA GLU A 666 -4.28 27.94 -13.93
C GLU A 666 -3.28 28.68 -14.83
N GLU A 667 -3.78 29.52 -15.79
CA GLU A 667 -2.92 30.19 -16.74
C GLU A 667 -2.01 31.21 -16.06
N ARG A 668 -2.54 32.02 -15.16
CA ARG A 668 -1.74 32.98 -14.35
C ARG A 668 -0.69 32.24 -13.50
N PHE A 669 -1.10 31.14 -12.87
CA PHE A 669 -0.19 30.33 -12.07
C PHE A 669 0.90 29.70 -12.93
N ALA A 670 0.56 29.18 -14.12
CA ALA A 670 1.51 28.52 -15.01
C ALA A 670 2.59 29.51 -15.51
N GLN A 671 2.19 30.71 -15.94
CA GLN A 671 3.14 31.73 -16.38
C GLN A 671 4.11 32.14 -15.27
N GLY A 672 3.59 32.51 -14.09
CA GLY A 672 4.45 32.88 -12.98
C GLY A 672 5.31 31.74 -12.44
N LEU A 673 4.82 30.52 -12.46
CA LEU A 673 5.64 29.32 -12.12
C LEU A 673 6.78 29.13 -13.11
N LYS A 674 6.54 29.30 -14.41
CA LYS A 674 7.56 29.24 -15.44
C LYS A 674 8.67 30.26 -15.20
N ASP A 675 8.27 31.52 -14.94
CA ASP A 675 9.21 32.61 -14.68
C ASP A 675 10.03 32.33 -13.41
N ALA A 676 9.41 31.86 -12.34
CA ALA A 676 10.12 31.50 -11.10
C ALA A 676 11.15 30.39 -11.32
N ILE A 677 10.82 29.38 -12.12
CA ILE A 677 11.77 28.29 -12.47
C ILE A 677 12.94 28.85 -13.30
N LEU A 678 12.66 29.60 -14.34
CA LEU A 678 13.70 30.17 -15.21
C LEU A 678 14.63 31.12 -14.46
N GLN A 679 14.08 31.95 -13.57
CA GLN A 679 14.87 32.83 -12.69
C GLN A 679 15.78 32.00 -11.76
N ALA A 680 15.26 30.95 -11.16
CA ALA A 680 16.04 30.07 -10.27
C ALA A 680 17.16 29.34 -11.03
N LEU A 681 16.93 28.90 -12.26
CA LEU A 681 17.95 28.30 -13.12
C LEU A 681 19.01 29.34 -13.50
N LYS A 682 18.60 30.51 -13.97
CA LYS A 682 19.49 31.61 -14.35
C LYS A 682 20.39 32.08 -13.21
N ALA A 683 19.84 32.19 -12.00
CA ALA A 683 20.59 32.55 -10.80
C ALA A 683 21.72 31.60 -10.45
N GLN A 684 21.66 30.36 -10.97
CA GLN A 684 22.68 29.33 -10.80
C GLN A 684 23.63 29.20 -12.01
N GLY A 685 23.46 30.04 -13.04
CA GLY A 685 24.18 29.92 -14.29
C GLY A 685 23.80 28.67 -15.12
N ALA A 686 22.61 28.13 -14.88
CA ALA A 686 22.08 27.00 -15.62
C ALA A 686 21.44 27.43 -16.95
N ASP A 687 21.38 26.49 -17.90
CA ASP A 687 20.70 26.70 -19.18
C ASP A 687 19.16 26.63 -18.97
N GLU A 688 18.43 27.57 -19.55
CA GLU A 688 16.97 27.56 -19.54
C GLU A 688 16.38 26.28 -20.15
N ARG A 689 17.12 25.61 -21.05
CA ARG A 689 16.78 24.30 -21.64
C ARG A 689 16.74 23.16 -20.61
N GLU A 690 17.18 23.39 -19.35
CA GLU A 690 16.94 22.41 -18.28
C GLU A 690 15.45 22.31 -17.92
N LEU A 691 14.61 23.33 -18.22
CA LEU A 691 13.16 23.19 -18.32
C LEU A 691 12.80 22.60 -19.68
N LEU A 692 12.78 21.26 -19.75
CA LEU A 692 12.63 20.50 -21.00
C LEU A 692 11.25 20.69 -21.64
N PHE A 693 10.25 20.90 -20.81
CA PHE A 693 8.86 20.91 -21.25
C PHE A 693 7.97 21.50 -20.17
N MET A 694 6.97 22.31 -20.56
CA MET A 694 5.91 22.78 -19.67
C MET A 694 4.65 23.05 -20.48
N VAL A 695 3.54 22.42 -20.09
CA VAL A 695 2.21 22.62 -20.66
C VAL A 695 1.17 22.68 -19.57
N TRP A 696 0.07 23.35 -19.88
CA TRP A 696 -1.09 23.42 -19.00
C TRP A 696 -2.37 23.29 -19.79
N GLY A 697 -3.44 22.85 -19.13
CA GLY A 697 -4.74 22.64 -19.74
C GLY A 697 -5.61 21.62 -19.00
N GLU A 698 -6.61 21.13 -19.68
CA GLU A 698 -7.53 20.13 -19.12
C GLU A 698 -6.81 18.88 -18.65
N ALA A 699 -7.13 18.41 -17.44
CA ALA A 699 -6.64 17.11 -16.98
C ALA A 699 -7.22 15.96 -17.84
N PRO A 700 -6.57 14.79 -17.89
CA PRO A 700 -7.04 13.61 -18.65
C PRO A 700 -8.50 13.25 -18.34
N ILE A 701 -8.89 13.31 -17.07
CA ILE A 701 -10.30 13.24 -16.66
C ILE A 701 -10.75 14.67 -16.33
N LYS A 702 -11.53 15.25 -17.25
CA LYS A 702 -11.94 16.65 -17.21
C LYS A 702 -12.82 17.02 -16.00
N ARG A 703 -13.63 16.06 -15.51
CA ARG A 703 -14.61 16.31 -14.44
C ARG A 703 -14.81 15.07 -13.58
N ILE A 704 -14.77 15.26 -12.25
CA ILE A 704 -15.08 14.22 -11.26
C ILE A 704 -15.98 14.88 -10.20
N ASP A 705 -17.04 14.20 -9.80
CA ASP A 705 -17.98 14.64 -8.78
C ASP A 705 -18.47 16.09 -8.97
N GLY A 706 -18.79 16.44 -10.22
CA GLY A 706 -19.26 17.79 -10.57
C GLY A 706 -18.16 18.83 -10.75
N LYS A 707 -16.90 18.58 -10.39
CA LYS A 707 -15.79 19.52 -10.41
C LYS A 707 -14.92 19.36 -11.64
N TYR A 708 -14.59 20.48 -12.29
CA TYR A 708 -13.65 20.54 -13.40
C TYR A 708 -12.23 20.39 -12.88
N ARG A 709 -11.36 19.77 -13.70
CA ARG A 709 -9.98 19.48 -13.39
C ARG A 709 -9.06 20.00 -14.49
N ARG A 710 -8.05 20.77 -14.10
CA ARG A 710 -6.99 21.26 -14.97
C ARG A 710 -5.64 20.97 -14.36
N GLN A 711 -4.60 20.89 -15.19
CA GLN A 711 -3.26 20.55 -14.70
C GLN A 711 -2.17 21.27 -15.46
N ILE A 712 -1.10 21.58 -14.73
CA ILE A 712 0.18 21.96 -15.29
C ILE A 712 1.09 20.73 -15.22
N VAL A 713 1.71 20.35 -16.33
CA VAL A 713 2.73 19.29 -16.40
C VAL A 713 4.03 19.90 -16.89
N LEU A 714 5.10 19.72 -16.13
CA LEU A 714 6.42 20.17 -16.53
C LEU A 714 7.47 19.07 -16.32
N LYS A 715 8.58 19.19 -17.04
CA LYS A 715 9.69 18.26 -17.07
C LYS A 715 10.99 19.01 -16.92
N LEU A 716 11.78 18.64 -15.91
CA LEU A 716 13.09 19.22 -15.65
C LEU A 716 14.19 18.19 -15.90
N ALA A 717 15.27 18.60 -16.54
CA ALA A 717 16.48 17.77 -16.62
C ALA A 717 17.03 17.49 -15.20
N ARG A 718 17.54 16.29 -14.97
CA ARG A 718 18.20 15.97 -13.69
C ARG A 718 19.67 16.39 -13.73
N THR A 719 19.91 17.59 -13.24
CA THR A 719 21.22 18.22 -13.13
C THR A 719 21.55 18.56 -11.67
N LYS A 720 22.70 19.15 -11.41
CA LYS A 720 23.05 19.72 -10.09
C LYS A 720 22.14 20.89 -9.68
N HIS A 721 21.45 21.53 -10.65
CA HIS A 721 20.60 22.68 -10.44
C HIS A 721 19.13 22.29 -10.09
N THR A 722 18.74 21.05 -10.38
CA THR A 722 17.36 20.55 -10.15
C THR A 722 16.83 20.80 -8.73
N PRO A 723 17.60 20.63 -7.63
CA PRO A 723 17.10 20.90 -6.29
C PRO A 723 16.61 22.33 -6.09
N LYS A 724 17.33 23.33 -6.61
CA LYS A 724 16.94 24.73 -6.52
C LYS A 724 15.75 25.09 -7.39
N ALA A 725 15.62 24.47 -8.56
CA ALA A 725 14.42 24.59 -9.38
C ALA A 725 13.19 24.02 -8.64
N VAL A 726 13.33 22.90 -7.91
CA VAL A 726 12.28 22.32 -7.07
C VAL A 726 11.93 23.24 -5.90
N ASP A 727 12.95 23.83 -5.24
CA ASP A 727 12.72 24.83 -4.17
C ASP A 727 11.91 26.02 -4.69
N ALA A 728 12.22 26.52 -5.91
CA ALA A 728 11.47 27.61 -6.54
C ALA A 728 10.01 27.21 -6.86
N ILE A 729 9.80 25.98 -7.34
CA ILE A 729 8.45 25.42 -7.58
C ILE A 729 7.66 25.41 -6.28
N TYR A 730 8.22 24.92 -5.18
CA TYR A 730 7.55 24.87 -3.88
C TYR A 730 7.30 26.26 -3.32
N SER A 731 8.28 27.16 -3.39
CA SER A 731 8.15 28.53 -2.88
C SER A 731 7.07 29.30 -3.62
N TYR A 732 7.09 29.22 -4.96
CA TYR A 732 6.07 29.85 -5.79
C TYR A 732 4.67 29.27 -5.49
N SER A 733 4.56 27.95 -5.45
CA SER A 733 3.28 27.28 -5.19
C SER A 733 2.70 27.62 -3.82
N ASN A 734 3.53 27.78 -2.80
CA ASN A 734 3.08 28.17 -1.45
C ASN A 734 2.64 29.63 -1.37
N ALA A 735 3.36 30.52 -2.06
CA ALA A 735 3.03 31.96 -2.09
C ALA A 735 1.75 32.26 -2.88
N HIS A 736 1.42 31.43 -3.88
CA HIS A 736 0.28 31.64 -4.78
C HIS A 736 -0.82 30.57 -4.66
N ARG A 737 -0.91 29.92 -3.49
CA ARG A 737 -1.93 28.92 -3.22
C ARG A 737 -3.30 29.58 -3.18
N SER A 738 -4.18 29.20 -4.08
CA SER A 738 -5.57 29.66 -4.16
C SER A 738 -6.55 28.54 -3.82
N GLU A 739 -7.83 28.84 -3.73
CA GLU A 739 -8.90 27.87 -3.57
C GLU A 739 -8.96 26.83 -4.71
N TYR A 740 -8.45 27.18 -5.90
CA TYR A 740 -8.39 26.31 -7.07
C TYR A 740 -7.25 25.28 -7.01
N PHE A 741 -6.20 25.56 -6.22
CA PHE A 741 -5.04 24.68 -6.10
C PHE A 741 -5.39 23.41 -5.32
N CYS A 742 -5.18 22.25 -5.92
CA CYS A 742 -5.45 20.96 -5.27
C CYS A 742 -4.16 20.28 -4.78
N SER A 743 -3.19 20.04 -5.69
CA SER A 743 -1.96 19.33 -5.34
C SER A 743 -0.78 19.66 -6.26
N LEU A 744 0.42 19.48 -5.71
CA LEU A 744 1.68 19.47 -6.45
C LEU A 744 2.38 18.14 -6.19
N GLU A 745 2.84 17.50 -7.26
CA GLU A 745 3.43 16.18 -7.20
C GLU A 745 4.74 16.12 -8.00
N LEU A 746 5.78 15.56 -7.38
CA LEU A 746 7.02 15.21 -8.06
C LEU A 746 6.95 13.74 -8.47
N ASN A 747 7.23 13.45 -9.75
CA ASN A 747 7.15 12.10 -10.34
C ASN A 747 5.83 11.39 -9.99
N PRO A 748 4.68 11.94 -10.40
CA PRO A 748 3.36 11.41 -10.03
C PRO A 748 3.24 9.91 -10.35
N GLY A 749 2.54 9.18 -9.49
CA GLY A 749 2.36 7.72 -9.61
C GLY A 749 1.61 7.31 -10.87
N ASP A 750 0.71 8.15 -11.36
CA ASP A 750 0.12 8.10 -12.70
C ASP A 750 -0.07 9.53 -13.24
N MET A 751 -0.42 9.61 -14.53
CA MET A 751 -0.63 10.90 -15.21
C MET A 751 -2.13 11.21 -15.41
N PHE A 752 -3.05 10.43 -14.79
CA PHE A 752 -4.51 10.61 -14.94
C PHE A 752 -5.17 11.38 -13.81
#